data_c75b6d8ff2a0d3961d79028ab2d9a117
#
_entry.id   c75b6d8ff2a0d3961d79028ab2d9a117
#
_cell.length_a   1.000
_cell.length_b   1.000
_cell.length_c   1.000
_cell.angle_alpha   90.00
_cell.angle_beta   90.00
_cell.angle_gamma   90.00
#
_symmetry.space_group_name_H-M   'P 1'
#
loop_
_entity.id
_entity.type
_entity.pdbx_description
1 polymer ?
#
loop_
_entity_poly.entity_id
_entity_poly.type
_entity_poly.pdbx_seq_one_letter_code
_entity_poly.pdbx_strand_id
1 'polypeptide(L)'
;MEKTYDPHKIEQRWYQTWEDKGYFRPSGEGQPYCIMIPPPNVTGRLHMGHAFQDTLMDALIRFHRMRGHNTLWQAGSDHAGIATQMVVERQLEAQGKTRHDLGRDAFIERVWEWKKTSGGTITRQLRRMGSSLDWENERFTMDDGLSDAVREVFIRLYEEGLIYRGKRLVNWDPVLHTAISDLEVLSQEENGHLWHMRYPLTNGTGTLVVATTRPETMLGDCAVAVHPGDERYKHLLGEFVELPLTGRRIPIIADEYVDPEFGTGCVKITPAHDFNDYQVWLGHRDEKAIADQPHGGLINVFTIDAAVRDNTSEEGDLLPNAYVGMDRYQARKQIVKDLQSLNLLEKIEDHKLVVPRGDRSGSVVEPFLTDQWYVKIQPLADPAIKAVENGSIRFVPDNWKNTYFDWMRNIQDWCISRQIWWGHRIPAWYDDQGNIYVGRSVREVREQHSLGDTVELRQDDDVLDTWFSSALWPFSTLGWPEQTDRVKTFYPTSVLVTGFDIIFFWVARMIMMGLKFMGDVPFREVYIHGLVRDAHGHKMSKSKGNVLDPIDLIDGIDLEVLVEKRTGSMMQPHLAEKIARQTRKDFPGGIPSFGTDALRFTFAAMASTGRDINFDLNRIEGYRNFCNKLWNAARYVLINTEGQDCGQQGGEIELSGADRWIVSRLQTTTQQVIDNTQHYRLDLTAQGIYSFIWDEYCDWYLELSKPVLNNPDASEAARRGTRQTLVRVLETVLRLTHPIIPFISEEIWQRVAPLAGVKGETITHRPYPQSDDSLVDQAAMDEMEWVKQFVLGVRKIRSGMNIDPRKPLPVLLQNGSEQDHQRLQANQNYVESLARVASIEWLEHEEAPDSATALIGEMKLLIPMAGLIDKEAEQTRLNKDLDRKCSERERLKKKLGNPDFVKKAPAAVVEKEKKKAEDLESAIKQLEEQLQKIAAL
;
A
#
# COMPACT_ATOMS: atom_id res chain seq x y z
N MET A 1 -3.61 29.68 -24.15
CA MET A 1 -3.30 28.33 -23.61
C MET A 1 -2.49 27.55 -24.65
N GLU A 2 -1.39 26.87 -24.25
CA GLU A 2 -0.55 26.10 -25.19
C GLU A 2 -1.32 24.94 -25.81
N LYS A 3 -0.83 24.47 -27.00
CA LYS A 3 -1.52 23.41 -27.76
C LYS A 3 -1.45 22.06 -27.05
N THR A 4 -0.36 21.80 -26.32
CA THR A 4 -0.07 20.54 -25.67
C THR A 4 0.10 20.76 -24.17
N TYR A 5 -0.45 19.88 -23.35
CA TYR A 5 -0.21 19.87 -21.92
C TYR A 5 1.24 19.46 -21.64
N ASP A 6 1.97 20.27 -20.89
CA ASP A 6 3.34 19.99 -20.46
C ASP A 6 3.43 20.08 -18.93
N PRO A 7 3.37 18.95 -18.22
CA PRO A 7 3.35 18.94 -16.76
C PRO A 7 4.62 19.53 -16.14
N HIS A 8 5.79 19.37 -16.76
CA HIS A 8 7.08 19.86 -16.23
C HIS A 8 7.12 21.38 -16.04
N LYS A 9 6.50 22.14 -16.95
CA LYS A 9 6.43 23.60 -16.86
C LYS A 9 5.49 24.10 -15.76
N ILE A 10 4.54 23.27 -15.35
CA ILE A 10 3.41 23.67 -14.51
C ILE A 10 3.63 23.23 -13.07
N GLU A 11 4.01 21.99 -12.86
CA GLU A 11 4.01 21.33 -11.55
C GLU A 11 4.97 21.98 -10.55
N GLN A 12 6.21 22.22 -10.93
CA GLN A 12 7.21 22.85 -10.04
C GLN A 12 6.83 24.27 -9.67
N ARG A 13 6.33 25.04 -10.65
CA ARG A 13 5.90 26.44 -10.43
C ARG A 13 4.74 26.50 -9.43
N TRP A 14 3.70 25.71 -9.61
CA TRP A 14 2.56 25.71 -8.73
C TRP A 14 2.90 25.23 -7.33
N TYR A 15 3.68 24.16 -7.23
CA TYR A 15 4.09 23.66 -5.92
C TYR A 15 4.85 24.73 -5.12
N GLN A 16 5.84 25.36 -5.75
CA GLN A 16 6.58 26.46 -5.12
C GLN A 16 5.67 27.61 -4.72
N THR A 17 4.73 27.99 -5.59
CA THR A 17 3.76 29.06 -5.29
C THR A 17 2.91 28.72 -4.06
N TRP A 18 2.41 27.48 -3.97
CA TRP A 18 1.58 27.06 -2.84
C TRP A 18 2.36 27.03 -1.51
N GLU A 19 3.60 26.54 -1.55
CA GLU A 19 4.48 26.48 -0.39
C GLU A 19 4.87 27.91 0.08
N ASP A 20 5.32 28.78 -0.83
CA ASP A 20 5.71 30.16 -0.51
C ASP A 20 4.54 30.98 0.05
N LYS A 21 3.34 30.73 -0.42
CA LYS A 21 2.10 31.37 0.06
C LYS A 21 1.55 30.75 1.36
N GLY A 22 2.11 29.65 1.81
CA GLY A 22 1.67 28.94 3.01
C GLY A 22 0.27 28.30 2.90
N TYR A 23 -0.16 27.89 1.70
CA TYR A 23 -1.49 27.34 1.47
C TYR A 23 -1.73 25.96 2.09
N PHE A 24 -0.69 25.32 2.60
CA PHE A 24 -0.77 24.03 3.25
C PHE A 24 -0.93 24.10 4.78
N ARG A 25 -0.79 25.28 5.35
CA ARG A 25 -0.94 25.50 6.80
C ARG A 25 -2.38 25.31 7.25
N PRO A 26 -2.61 24.90 8.51
CA PRO A 26 -3.94 24.98 9.10
C PRO A 26 -4.50 26.40 9.04
N SER A 27 -5.78 26.52 8.70
CA SER A 27 -6.44 27.83 8.59
C SER A 27 -6.70 28.50 9.96
N GLY A 28 -6.76 27.69 11.02
CA GLY A 28 -7.20 28.13 12.34
C GLY A 28 -8.72 28.28 12.49
N GLU A 29 -9.47 28.07 11.41
CA GLU A 29 -10.92 28.19 11.36
C GLU A 29 -11.60 26.90 10.88
N GLY A 30 -12.81 26.64 11.33
CA GLY A 30 -13.58 25.46 10.98
C GLY A 30 -13.31 24.26 11.87
N GLN A 31 -14.01 23.16 11.60
CA GLN A 31 -13.83 21.91 12.32
C GLN A 31 -12.45 21.31 12.03
N PRO A 32 -11.69 20.89 13.05
CA PRO A 32 -10.39 20.26 12.83
C PRO A 32 -10.49 18.98 12.00
N TYR A 33 -9.57 18.83 11.08
CA TYR A 33 -9.35 17.58 10.33
C TYR A 33 -7.86 17.32 10.21
N CYS A 34 -7.39 16.26 10.82
CA CYS A 34 -5.97 15.95 10.93
C CYS A 34 -5.66 14.55 10.42
N ILE A 35 -4.61 14.45 9.59
CA ILE A 35 -3.97 13.19 9.21
C ILE A 35 -2.50 13.27 9.61
N MET A 36 -1.98 12.21 10.23
CA MET A 36 -0.56 12.02 10.45
C MET A 36 0.03 11.22 9.30
N ILE A 37 1.09 11.71 8.67
CA ILE A 37 1.82 10.89 7.71
C ILE A 37 2.41 9.68 8.45
N PRO A 38 2.28 8.45 7.96
CA PRO A 38 3.15 7.37 8.42
C PRO A 38 4.59 7.76 8.11
N PRO A 39 5.41 8.02 9.15
CA PRO A 39 6.70 8.68 8.94
C PRO A 39 7.63 7.77 8.13
N PRO A 40 8.07 8.19 6.93
CA PRO A 40 8.96 7.36 6.13
C PRO A 40 10.32 7.22 6.80
N ASN A 41 10.87 6.02 6.71
CA ASN A 41 12.19 5.68 7.23
C ASN A 41 13.30 6.40 6.46
N VAL A 42 14.26 7.02 7.17
CA VAL A 42 15.40 7.72 6.54
C VAL A 42 16.45 6.76 5.96
N THR A 43 16.01 5.68 5.35
CA THR A 43 16.87 4.62 4.77
C THR A 43 17.12 4.77 3.28
N GLY A 44 16.68 5.88 2.67
CA GLY A 44 16.88 6.17 1.25
C GLY A 44 15.69 6.85 0.60
N ARG A 45 15.23 6.33 -0.54
CA ARG A 45 14.17 6.93 -1.38
C ARG A 45 12.81 6.31 -1.09
N LEU A 46 11.75 7.09 -1.31
CA LEU A 46 10.38 6.59 -1.36
C LEU A 46 10.17 5.68 -2.57
N HIS A 47 9.21 4.81 -2.47
CA HIS A 47 8.77 3.91 -3.54
C HIS A 47 7.27 4.05 -3.81
N MET A 48 6.77 3.31 -4.80
CA MET A 48 5.38 3.39 -5.26
C MET A 48 4.34 3.17 -4.15
N GLY A 49 4.64 2.34 -3.14
CA GLY A 49 3.75 2.13 -1.99
C GLY A 49 3.55 3.41 -1.16
N HIS A 50 4.62 4.17 -0.92
CA HIS A 50 4.53 5.47 -0.26
C HIS A 50 3.75 6.47 -1.14
N ALA A 51 4.10 6.56 -2.43
CA ALA A 51 3.44 7.49 -3.34
C ALA A 51 1.93 7.22 -3.46
N PHE A 52 1.51 5.96 -3.41
CA PHE A 52 0.11 5.57 -3.36
C PHE A 52 -0.57 6.08 -2.08
N GLN A 53 -0.03 5.71 -0.93
CA GLN A 53 -0.55 6.09 0.37
C GLN A 53 -0.62 7.62 0.55
N ASP A 54 0.46 8.32 0.18
CA ASP A 54 0.55 9.78 0.29
C ASP A 54 -0.45 10.48 -0.64
N THR A 55 -0.71 9.91 -1.83
CA THR A 55 -1.75 10.42 -2.74
C THR A 55 -3.15 10.32 -2.13
N LEU A 56 -3.46 9.21 -1.45
CA LEU A 56 -4.77 9.04 -0.78
C LEU A 56 -4.95 10.06 0.34
N MET A 57 -3.93 10.23 1.19
CA MET A 57 -3.95 11.22 2.27
C MET A 57 -4.07 12.64 1.74
N ASP A 58 -3.30 13.01 0.73
CA ASP A 58 -3.36 14.34 0.14
C ASP A 58 -4.72 14.64 -0.49
N ALA A 59 -5.32 13.65 -1.16
CA ALA A 59 -6.67 13.81 -1.72
C ALA A 59 -7.70 14.08 -0.63
N LEU A 60 -7.65 13.38 0.50
CA LEU A 60 -8.52 13.60 1.65
C LEU A 60 -8.27 14.97 2.29
N ILE A 61 -7.01 15.34 2.50
CA ILE A 61 -6.64 16.66 3.06
C ILE A 61 -7.13 17.80 2.18
N ARG A 62 -6.90 17.72 0.85
CA ARG A 62 -7.38 18.75 -0.09
C ARG A 62 -8.91 18.83 -0.13
N PHE A 63 -9.58 17.69 -0.15
CA PHE A 63 -11.03 17.61 -0.09
C PHE A 63 -11.60 18.31 1.16
N HIS A 64 -11.06 17.99 2.35
CA HIS A 64 -11.52 18.59 3.60
C HIS A 64 -11.12 20.06 3.72
N ARG A 65 -9.94 20.46 3.22
CA ARG A 65 -9.52 21.88 3.15
C ARG A 65 -10.51 22.70 2.33
N MET A 66 -10.89 22.23 1.15
CA MET A 66 -11.87 22.89 0.30
C MET A 66 -13.29 22.88 0.90
N ARG A 67 -13.59 21.99 1.83
CA ARG A 67 -14.85 22.01 2.61
C ARG A 67 -14.81 22.95 3.82
N GLY A 68 -13.74 23.69 3.99
CA GLY A 68 -13.63 24.69 5.07
C GLY A 68 -13.22 24.14 6.42
N HIS A 69 -12.68 22.91 6.46
CA HIS A 69 -12.11 22.36 7.69
C HIS A 69 -10.76 23.03 8.00
N ASN A 70 -10.44 23.14 9.28
CA ASN A 70 -9.09 23.44 9.75
C ASN A 70 -8.22 22.21 9.58
N THR A 71 -7.55 22.07 8.43
CA THR A 71 -6.83 20.85 8.07
C THR A 71 -5.37 20.88 8.48
N LEU A 72 -4.89 19.80 9.06
CA LEU A 72 -3.48 19.54 9.30
C LEU A 72 -3.08 18.21 8.67
N TRP A 73 -2.16 18.22 7.72
CA TRP A 73 -1.41 17.03 7.36
C TRP A 73 -0.01 17.12 7.95
N GLN A 74 0.21 16.41 9.06
CA GLN A 74 1.46 16.47 9.82
C GLN A 74 2.58 15.80 9.05
N ALA A 75 3.62 16.57 8.74
CA ALA A 75 4.84 16.10 8.09
C ALA A 75 5.83 15.49 9.09
N GLY A 76 6.61 14.52 8.63
CA GLY A 76 7.74 14.02 9.40
C GLY A 76 8.34 12.74 8.86
N SER A 77 9.40 12.26 9.56
CA SER A 77 10.15 11.07 9.18
C SER A 77 10.61 10.28 10.40
N ASP A 78 10.87 8.99 10.20
CA ASP A 78 11.30 8.07 11.24
C ASP A 78 12.81 7.81 11.15
N HIS A 79 13.47 7.72 12.31
CA HIS A 79 14.88 7.42 12.42
C HIS A 79 15.24 5.98 12.02
N ALA A 80 14.28 5.05 12.12
CA ALA A 80 14.42 3.66 11.69
C ALA A 80 15.70 2.97 12.21
N GLY A 81 15.80 2.84 13.52
CA GLY A 81 17.02 2.45 14.26
C GLY A 81 17.91 1.43 13.55
N ILE A 82 17.50 0.15 13.53
CA ILE A 82 18.29 -0.94 12.91
C ILE A 82 18.56 -0.67 11.43
N ALA A 83 17.55 -0.27 10.68
CA ALA A 83 17.68 -0.15 9.23
C ALA A 83 18.61 0.99 8.80
N THR A 84 18.55 2.14 9.49
CA THR A 84 19.42 3.29 9.20
C THR A 84 20.85 3.02 9.64
N GLN A 85 21.03 2.41 10.82
CA GLN A 85 22.35 2.01 11.28
C GLN A 85 23.03 1.07 10.29
N MET A 86 22.35 0.03 9.83
CA MET A 86 22.88 -0.89 8.82
C MET A 86 23.31 -0.22 7.52
N VAL A 87 22.58 0.80 7.05
CA VAL A 87 22.96 1.54 5.84
C VAL A 87 24.30 2.23 6.05
N VAL A 88 24.50 2.85 7.20
CA VAL A 88 25.75 3.55 7.53
C VAL A 88 26.90 2.58 7.78
N GLU A 89 26.64 1.46 8.49
CA GLU A 89 27.65 0.40 8.70
C GLU A 89 28.19 -0.15 7.37
N ARG A 90 27.32 -0.43 6.39
CA ARG A 90 27.74 -0.86 5.05
C ARG A 90 28.59 0.16 4.32
N GLN A 91 28.30 1.45 4.51
CA GLN A 91 29.14 2.50 3.95
C GLN A 91 30.55 2.50 4.59
N LEU A 92 30.63 2.19 5.87
CA LEU A 92 31.90 2.04 6.58
C LEU A 92 32.65 0.78 6.14
N GLU A 93 31.94 -0.34 6.03
CA GLU A 93 32.52 -1.61 5.54
C GLU A 93 33.13 -1.46 4.15
N ALA A 94 32.47 -0.74 3.24
CA ALA A 94 33.01 -0.40 1.92
C ALA A 94 34.32 0.43 1.99
N GLN A 95 34.59 1.08 3.15
CA GLN A 95 35.82 1.80 3.45
C GLN A 95 36.79 0.97 4.30
N GLY A 96 36.48 -0.29 4.59
CA GLY A 96 37.27 -1.17 5.44
C GLY A 96 37.22 -0.81 6.94
N LYS A 97 36.14 -0.15 7.39
CA LYS A 97 35.96 0.29 8.78
C LYS A 97 34.70 -0.31 9.39
N THR A 98 34.66 -0.40 10.69
CA THR A 98 33.51 -0.78 11.49
C THR A 98 33.05 0.38 12.38
N ARG A 99 31.88 0.31 12.97
CA ARG A 99 31.40 1.30 13.96
C ARG A 99 32.31 1.35 15.19
N HIS A 100 32.92 0.22 15.57
CA HIS A 100 33.81 0.13 16.71
C HIS A 100 35.12 0.90 16.50
N ASP A 101 35.63 0.99 15.25
CA ASP A 101 36.80 1.77 14.91
C ASP A 101 36.57 3.30 15.07
N LEU A 102 35.29 3.75 14.91
CA LEU A 102 34.91 5.14 15.10
C LEU A 102 34.60 5.48 16.56
N GLY A 103 34.07 4.54 17.30
CA GLY A 103 33.42 4.80 18.58
C GLY A 103 32.01 5.37 18.44
N ARG A 104 31.20 5.31 19.53
CA ARG A 104 29.77 5.61 19.52
C ARG A 104 29.45 7.02 19.03
N ASP A 105 30.12 8.03 19.58
CA ASP A 105 29.76 9.42 19.28
C ASP A 105 30.02 9.78 17.80
N ALA A 106 31.21 9.45 17.28
CA ALA A 106 31.54 9.70 15.89
C ALA A 106 30.69 8.88 14.90
N PHE A 107 30.29 7.67 15.31
CA PHE A 107 29.35 6.88 14.51
C PHE A 107 27.96 7.53 14.45
N ILE A 108 27.45 8.00 15.59
CA ILE A 108 26.15 8.70 15.64
C ILE A 108 26.17 9.98 14.80
N GLU A 109 27.27 10.77 14.86
CA GLU A 109 27.42 11.93 13.98
C GLU A 109 27.34 11.55 12.49
N ARG A 110 27.96 10.45 12.10
CA ARG A 110 27.90 9.92 10.73
C ARG A 110 26.48 9.54 10.32
N VAL A 111 25.67 8.98 11.25
CA VAL A 111 24.27 8.67 10.99
C VAL A 111 23.43 9.94 10.83
N TRP A 112 23.71 11.00 11.61
CA TRP A 112 23.05 12.30 11.42
C TRP A 112 23.36 12.94 10.06
N GLU A 113 24.59 12.82 9.55
CA GLU A 113 24.94 13.25 8.18
C GLU A 113 24.13 12.48 7.14
N TRP A 114 24.02 11.17 7.31
CA TRP A 114 23.17 10.33 6.44
C TRP A 114 21.71 10.76 6.49
N LYS A 115 21.16 10.99 7.69
CA LYS A 115 19.78 11.49 7.88
C LYS A 115 19.52 12.77 7.11
N LYS A 116 20.46 13.71 7.17
CA LYS A 116 20.34 14.98 6.45
C LYS A 116 20.23 14.76 4.94
N THR A 117 21.03 13.86 4.39
CA THR A 117 21.02 13.54 2.95
C THR A 117 19.75 12.77 2.54
N SER A 118 19.41 11.71 3.26
CA SER A 118 18.28 10.84 2.96
C SER A 118 16.95 11.55 3.18
N GLY A 119 16.79 12.25 4.31
CA GLY A 119 15.59 13.04 4.61
C GLY A 119 15.32 14.12 3.55
N GLY A 120 16.37 14.84 3.13
CA GLY A 120 16.25 15.83 2.05
C GLY A 120 15.83 15.22 0.71
N THR A 121 16.13 13.96 0.45
CA THR A 121 15.65 13.26 -0.74
C THR A 121 14.17 12.92 -0.61
N ILE A 122 13.73 12.39 0.54
CA ILE A 122 12.34 12.04 0.84
C ILE A 122 11.45 13.27 0.71
N THR A 123 11.82 14.39 1.33
CA THR A 123 11.02 15.62 1.28
C THR A 123 10.92 16.21 -0.12
N ARG A 124 11.98 16.10 -0.94
CA ARG A 124 11.92 16.48 -2.37
C ARG A 124 10.97 15.58 -3.17
N GLN A 125 10.96 14.26 -2.89
CA GLN A 125 10.04 13.34 -3.55
C GLN A 125 8.58 13.66 -3.19
N LEU A 126 8.27 13.89 -1.90
CA LEU A 126 6.93 14.28 -1.45
C LEU A 126 6.45 15.58 -2.10
N ARG A 127 7.32 16.60 -2.17
CA ARG A 127 7.03 17.85 -2.89
C ARG A 127 6.77 17.61 -4.38
N ARG A 128 7.58 16.78 -5.01
CA ARG A 128 7.43 16.48 -6.44
C ARG A 128 6.14 15.72 -6.74
N MET A 129 5.66 14.90 -5.79
CA MET A 129 4.36 14.22 -5.85
C MET A 129 3.17 15.15 -5.55
N GLY A 130 3.40 16.41 -5.21
CA GLY A 130 2.35 17.39 -4.94
C GLY A 130 1.73 17.30 -3.55
N SER A 131 2.40 16.67 -2.58
CA SER A 131 1.90 16.48 -1.22
C SER A 131 1.77 17.79 -0.46
N SER A 132 0.57 18.10 0.04
CA SER A 132 0.25 19.36 0.72
C SER A 132 0.46 19.29 2.24
N LEU A 133 1.64 18.85 2.64
CA LEU A 133 2.08 18.70 4.04
C LEU A 133 2.37 20.08 4.70
N ASP A 134 2.18 20.16 5.99
CA ASP A 134 2.60 21.31 6.81
C ASP A 134 4.12 21.25 7.07
N TRP A 135 4.90 21.73 6.10
CA TRP A 135 6.36 21.65 6.10
C TRP A 135 7.05 22.46 7.18
N GLU A 136 6.43 23.53 7.65
CA GLU A 136 7.01 24.37 8.71
C GLU A 136 7.09 23.66 10.05
N ASN A 137 6.22 22.68 10.24
CA ASN A 137 6.15 21.85 11.44
C ASN A 137 6.55 20.41 11.18
N GLU A 138 7.48 20.19 10.23
CA GLU A 138 8.05 18.86 9.99
C GLU A 138 8.71 18.33 11.26
N ARG A 139 8.44 17.06 11.61
CA ARG A 139 8.97 16.41 12.80
C ARG A 139 9.87 15.23 12.42
N PHE A 140 10.75 14.90 13.32
CA PHE A 140 11.62 13.74 13.23
C PHE A 140 11.56 12.96 14.54
N THR A 141 11.41 11.64 14.48
CA THR A 141 11.22 10.80 15.68
C THR A 141 12.35 10.94 16.72
N MET A 142 13.50 11.51 16.35
CA MET A 142 14.60 11.83 17.28
C MET A 142 14.88 13.34 17.41
N ASP A 143 13.94 14.22 17.05
CA ASP A 143 14.08 15.62 17.42
C ASP A 143 13.93 15.82 18.94
N ASP A 144 14.34 16.99 19.45
CA ASP A 144 14.39 17.25 20.88
C ASP A 144 13.03 17.03 21.56
N GLY A 145 11.94 17.56 20.97
CA GLY A 145 10.60 17.44 21.54
C GLY A 145 10.08 16.00 21.57
N LEU A 146 10.33 15.23 20.50
CA LEU A 146 9.94 13.81 20.48
C LEU A 146 10.84 12.99 21.42
N SER A 147 12.12 13.33 21.55
CA SER A 147 13.03 12.69 22.51
C SER A 147 12.60 12.94 23.95
N ASP A 148 12.10 14.13 24.26
CA ASP A 148 11.52 14.46 25.57
C ASP A 148 10.24 13.64 25.83
N ALA A 149 9.36 13.52 24.84
CA ALA A 149 8.17 12.69 24.94
C ALA A 149 8.51 11.21 25.20
N VAL A 150 9.51 10.67 24.49
CA VAL A 150 9.96 9.29 24.67
C VAL A 150 10.50 9.06 26.10
N ARG A 151 11.33 9.96 26.60
CA ARG A 151 11.84 9.88 27.97
C ARG A 151 10.72 9.93 29.00
N GLU A 152 9.79 10.86 28.82
CA GLU A 152 8.64 11.03 29.71
C GLU A 152 7.77 9.75 29.76
N VAL A 153 7.47 9.15 28.61
CA VAL A 153 6.70 7.91 28.51
C VAL A 153 7.43 6.76 29.21
N PHE A 154 8.72 6.59 28.95
CA PHE A 154 9.50 5.53 29.56
C PHE A 154 9.51 5.63 31.10
N ILE A 155 9.79 6.84 31.62
CA ILE A 155 9.85 7.08 33.07
C ILE A 155 8.52 6.80 33.75
N ARG A 156 7.40 7.33 33.22
CA ARG A 156 6.07 7.10 33.81
C ARG A 156 5.68 5.63 33.78
N LEU A 157 5.93 4.92 32.68
CA LEU A 157 5.64 3.48 32.61
C LEU A 157 6.50 2.68 33.58
N TYR A 158 7.76 3.08 33.79
CA TYR A 158 8.65 2.46 34.78
C TYR A 158 8.16 2.72 36.20
N GLU A 159 7.84 3.94 36.57
CA GLU A 159 7.33 4.33 37.90
C GLU A 159 6.02 3.60 38.24
N GLU A 160 5.17 3.33 37.23
CA GLU A 160 3.94 2.54 37.39
C GLU A 160 4.21 1.02 37.41
N GLY A 161 5.44 0.58 37.27
CA GLY A 161 5.81 -0.83 37.22
C GLY A 161 5.35 -1.57 35.94
N LEU A 162 5.05 -0.81 34.88
CA LEU A 162 4.71 -1.34 33.58
C LEU A 162 5.93 -1.57 32.68
N ILE A 163 7.06 -0.90 32.95
CA ILE A 163 8.35 -1.23 32.36
C ILE A 163 9.19 -1.98 33.40
N TYR A 164 9.83 -3.06 32.97
CA TYR A 164 10.74 -3.85 33.81
C TYR A 164 11.89 -4.39 32.98
N ARG A 165 13.02 -4.72 33.67
CA ARG A 165 14.14 -5.43 33.06
C ARG A 165 14.13 -6.89 33.52
N GLY A 166 14.31 -7.82 32.59
CA GLY A 166 14.29 -9.23 32.93
C GLY A 166 14.95 -10.11 31.87
N LYS A 167 15.37 -11.30 32.30
CA LYS A 167 15.99 -12.29 31.45
C LYS A 167 14.91 -13.17 30.81
N ARG A 168 14.76 -13.05 29.48
CA ARG A 168 13.78 -13.79 28.68
C ARG A 168 14.38 -14.22 27.34
N LEU A 169 13.71 -15.17 26.70
CA LEU A 169 14.05 -15.58 25.36
C LEU A 169 13.58 -14.54 24.33
N VAL A 170 14.48 -14.14 23.43
CA VAL A 170 14.20 -13.19 22.35
C VAL A 170 14.65 -13.74 20.99
N ASN A 171 14.09 -13.20 19.91
CA ASN A 171 14.64 -13.39 18.58
C ASN A 171 15.94 -12.57 18.47
N TRP A 172 17.07 -13.27 18.36
CA TRP A 172 18.38 -12.65 18.27
C TRP A 172 18.95 -12.76 16.87
N ASP A 173 19.38 -11.65 16.30
CA ASP A 173 20.12 -11.64 15.05
C ASP A 173 21.62 -11.73 15.32
N PRO A 174 22.29 -12.85 15.02
CA PRO A 174 23.70 -13.05 15.37
C PRO A 174 24.67 -12.29 14.47
N VAL A 175 24.20 -11.67 13.38
CA VAL A 175 25.00 -10.80 12.50
C VAL A 175 24.89 -9.34 12.93
N LEU A 176 23.71 -8.91 13.35
CA LEU A 176 23.45 -7.55 13.81
C LEU A 176 23.74 -7.36 15.31
N HIS A 177 23.89 -8.46 16.05
CA HIS A 177 24.08 -8.51 17.50
C HIS A 177 23.00 -7.73 18.27
N THR A 178 21.75 -7.94 17.90
CA THR A 178 20.60 -7.28 18.56
C THR A 178 19.37 -8.18 18.58
N ALA A 179 18.53 -7.98 19.60
CA ALA A 179 17.18 -8.48 19.59
C ALA A 179 16.38 -7.81 18.44
N ILE A 180 15.56 -8.61 17.76
CA ILE A 180 14.65 -8.16 16.69
C ILE A 180 13.22 -8.55 17.05
N SER A 181 12.27 -7.82 16.53
CA SER A 181 10.84 -8.12 16.71
C SER A 181 10.39 -9.29 15.82
N ASP A 182 9.27 -9.94 16.19
CA ASP A 182 8.74 -11.09 15.45
C ASP A 182 8.44 -10.78 13.97
N LEU A 183 8.13 -9.51 13.67
CA LEU A 183 7.90 -9.07 12.28
C LEU A 183 9.16 -8.95 11.43
N GLU A 184 10.29 -8.76 12.09
CA GLU A 184 11.59 -8.71 11.42
C GLU A 184 12.12 -10.13 11.18
N VAL A 185 11.33 -11.16 11.55
CA VAL A 185 11.62 -12.58 11.32
C VAL A 185 10.81 -13.10 10.14
N LEU A 186 11.50 -13.49 9.08
CA LEU A 186 10.91 -14.10 7.89
C LEU A 186 11.00 -15.63 7.97
N SER A 187 9.87 -16.29 7.90
CA SER A 187 9.80 -17.74 7.82
C SER A 187 10.11 -18.21 6.39
N GLN A 188 11.15 -19.01 6.20
CA GLN A 188 11.54 -19.58 4.90
C GLN A 188 11.51 -21.10 4.96
N GLU A 189 10.85 -21.73 3.98
CA GLU A 189 10.86 -23.19 3.86
C GLU A 189 12.18 -23.63 3.22
N GLU A 190 12.90 -24.52 3.90
CA GLU A 190 14.18 -25.07 3.47
C GLU A 190 14.18 -26.61 3.62
N ASN A 191 14.96 -27.27 2.77
CA ASN A 191 15.23 -28.70 2.94
C ASN A 191 16.27 -28.88 4.04
N GLY A 192 15.95 -29.72 5.00
CA GLY A 192 16.84 -30.07 6.12
C GLY A 192 16.64 -31.50 6.56
N HIS A 193 16.96 -31.79 7.80
CA HIS A 193 16.87 -33.11 8.35
C HIS A 193 16.24 -33.12 9.73
N LEU A 194 15.69 -34.26 10.11
CA LEU A 194 15.28 -34.60 11.45
C LEU A 194 16.23 -35.68 11.96
N TRP A 195 16.97 -35.35 13.02
CA TRP A 195 17.93 -36.27 13.63
C TRP A 195 17.30 -37.00 14.80
N HIS A 196 17.30 -38.34 14.78
CA HIS A 196 16.79 -39.16 15.86
C HIS A 196 17.96 -39.62 16.73
N MET A 197 17.96 -39.21 17.99
CA MET A 197 19.08 -39.43 18.95
C MET A 197 18.63 -40.27 20.12
N ARG A 198 19.45 -41.21 20.55
CA ARG A 198 19.21 -42.07 21.70
C ARG A 198 19.73 -41.43 22.98
N TYR A 199 18.87 -41.28 23.96
CA TYR A 199 19.22 -40.83 25.31
C TYR A 199 19.11 -42.04 26.24
N PRO A 200 20.24 -42.57 26.79
CA PRO A 200 20.23 -43.72 27.68
C PRO A 200 19.50 -43.46 29.00
N LEU A 201 18.68 -44.37 29.44
CA LEU A 201 18.10 -44.33 30.77
C LEU A 201 19.19 -44.54 31.84
N THR A 202 19.21 -43.75 32.90
CA THR A 202 20.22 -43.84 33.96
C THR A 202 20.13 -45.13 34.77
N ASN A 203 18.99 -45.84 34.75
CA ASN A 203 18.82 -47.15 35.38
C ASN A 203 19.34 -48.30 34.51
N GLY A 204 19.83 -48.01 33.29
CA GLY A 204 20.40 -49.02 32.37
C GLY A 204 19.38 -49.90 31.67
N THR A 205 18.07 -49.63 31.77
CA THR A 205 17.02 -50.49 31.21
C THR A 205 16.70 -50.24 29.72
N GLY A 206 17.28 -49.20 29.10
CA GLY A 206 17.02 -48.86 27.73
C GLY A 206 17.39 -47.43 27.34
N THR A 207 16.82 -46.96 26.27
CA THR A 207 17.04 -45.58 25.74
C THR A 207 15.70 -44.94 25.34
N LEU A 208 15.58 -43.64 25.52
CA LEU A 208 14.58 -42.85 24.83
C LEU A 208 15.14 -42.31 23.53
N VAL A 209 14.31 -42.22 22.48
CA VAL A 209 14.72 -41.65 21.20
C VAL A 209 14.03 -40.31 21.06
N VAL A 210 14.82 -39.24 20.99
CA VAL A 210 14.32 -37.88 20.72
C VAL A 210 14.60 -37.51 19.25
N ALA A 211 13.71 -36.76 18.62
CA ALA A 211 13.88 -36.29 17.24
C ALA A 211 13.98 -34.77 17.25
N THR A 212 14.97 -34.21 16.57
CA THR A 212 15.19 -32.76 16.54
C THR A 212 15.71 -32.30 15.17
N THR A 213 15.35 -31.08 14.81
CA THR A 213 15.92 -30.37 13.64
C THR A 213 17.19 -29.57 14.01
N ARG A 214 17.53 -29.51 15.31
CA ARG A 214 18.63 -28.72 15.87
C ARG A 214 19.47 -29.49 16.86
N PRO A 215 20.24 -30.51 16.40
CA PRO A 215 21.03 -31.35 17.31
C PRO A 215 22.07 -30.54 18.13
N GLU A 216 22.57 -29.43 17.62
CA GLU A 216 23.53 -28.56 18.33
C GLU A 216 23.02 -28.00 19.66
N THR A 217 21.69 -27.80 19.79
CA THR A 217 21.12 -27.26 21.03
C THR A 217 20.97 -28.29 22.13
N MET A 218 21.15 -29.59 21.82
CA MET A 218 21.04 -30.68 22.82
C MET A 218 21.97 -30.48 24.03
N LEU A 219 23.11 -29.82 23.84
CA LEU A 219 24.03 -29.52 24.94
C LEU A 219 23.38 -28.72 26.08
N GLY A 220 22.28 -28.03 25.80
CA GLY A 220 21.49 -27.25 26.75
C GLY A 220 20.19 -27.93 27.22
N ASP A 221 19.95 -29.19 26.89
CA ASP A 221 18.71 -29.86 27.30
C ASP A 221 18.63 -29.97 28.82
N CYS A 222 17.46 -29.69 29.38
CA CYS A 222 17.17 -29.77 30.80
C CYS A 222 16.18 -30.89 31.17
N ALA A 223 15.41 -31.39 30.18
CA ALA A 223 14.46 -32.50 30.36
C ALA A 223 14.17 -33.20 29.05
N VAL A 224 13.50 -34.33 29.13
CA VAL A 224 12.77 -34.98 28.04
C VAL A 224 11.28 -34.96 28.42
N ALA A 225 10.43 -34.38 27.57
CA ALA A 225 9.00 -34.40 27.77
C ALA A 225 8.33 -35.51 26.98
N VAL A 226 7.27 -36.10 27.57
CA VAL A 226 6.39 -37.12 26.97
C VAL A 226 4.95 -36.73 27.28
N HIS A 227 4.01 -37.12 26.43
CA HIS A 227 2.61 -36.86 26.69
C HIS A 227 2.08 -37.69 27.88
N PRO A 228 1.32 -37.08 28.84
CA PRO A 228 0.88 -37.80 30.04
C PRO A 228 -0.06 -38.98 29.74
N GLY A 229 -0.72 -39.00 28.60
CA GLY A 229 -1.58 -40.09 28.12
C GLY A 229 -0.85 -41.14 27.29
N ASP A 230 0.45 -41.04 27.03
CA ASP A 230 1.18 -42.00 26.21
C ASP A 230 1.62 -43.21 27.04
N GLU A 231 0.93 -44.33 26.88
CA GLU A 231 1.19 -45.56 27.61
C GLU A 231 2.61 -46.11 27.32
N ARG A 232 3.26 -45.74 26.24
CA ARG A 232 4.65 -46.17 25.91
C ARG A 232 5.66 -45.68 26.92
N TYR A 233 5.43 -44.47 27.45
CA TYR A 233 6.41 -43.78 28.31
C TYR A 233 5.92 -43.48 29.73
N LYS A 234 4.66 -43.73 30.04
CA LYS A 234 4.04 -43.44 31.31
C LYS A 234 4.77 -44.02 32.53
N HIS A 235 5.36 -45.19 32.33
CA HIS A 235 6.14 -45.88 33.36
C HIS A 235 7.54 -45.30 33.60
N LEU A 236 7.98 -44.36 32.74
CA LEU A 236 9.27 -43.65 32.83
C LEU A 236 9.16 -42.27 33.45
N LEU A 237 7.95 -41.81 33.75
CA LEU A 237 7.76 -40.49 34.34
C LEU A 237 8.45 -40.40 35.70
N GLY A 238 9.26 -39.35 35.89
CA GLY A 238 10.09 -39.12 37.07
C GLY A 238 11.45 -39.87 37.07
N GLU A 239 11.68 -40.75 36.06
CA GLU A 239 12.99 -41.35 35.82
C GLU A 239 13.92 -40.32 35.12
N PHE A 240 15.17 -40.67 34.97
CA PHE A 240 16.19 -39.82 34.37
C PHE A 240 16.85 -40.47 33.17
N VAL A 241 17.23 -39.65 32.19
CA VAL A 241 18.15 -40.03 31.11
C VAL A 241 19.52 -39.39 31.32
N GLU A 242 20.56 -40.03 30.82
CA GLU A 242 21.89 -39.43 30.69
C GLU A 242 21.93 -38.68 29.37
N LEU A 243 22.14 -37.33 29.44
CA LEU A 243 22.27 -36.52 28.24
C LEU A 243 23.59 -36.85 27.53
N PRO A 244 23.55 -37.34 26.30
CA PRO A 244 24.77 -37.73 25.59
C PRO A 244 25.78 -36.59 25.49
N LEU A 245 27.06 -36.93 25.37
CA LEU A 245 28.17 -35.98 25.20
C LEU A 245 28.48 -35.12 26.45
N THR A 246 27.47 -34.82 27.28
CA THR A 246 27.63 -34.02 28.50
C THR A 246 27.71 -34.84 29.78
N GLY A 247 27.14 -36.07 29.79
CA GLY A 247 26.98 -36.90 30.96
C GLY A 247 26.01 -36.36 32.03
N ARG A 248 25.27 -35.27 31.76
CA ARG A 248 24.27 -34.73 32.69
C ARG A 248 23.05 -35.66 32.79
N ARG A 249 22.49 -35.73 34.00
CA ARG A 249 21.24 -36.43 34.25
C ARG A 249 20.09 -35.43 34.15
N ILE A 250 19.14 -35.66 33.20
CA ILE A 250 17.97 -34.85 33.01
C ILE A 250 16.70 -35.67 33.23
N PRO A 251 15.63 -35.11 33.84
CA PRO A 251 14.39 -35.81 34.15
C PRO A 251 13.52 -36.05 32.91
N ILE A 252 12.68 -37.09 33.03
CA ILE A 252 11.56 -37.33 32.11
C ILE A 252 10.30 -36.71 32.73
N ILE A 253 9.71 -35.71 32.06
CA ILE A 253 8.53 -34.97 32.54
C ILE A 253 7.30 -35.26 31.66
N ALA A 254 6.09 -35.01 32.23
CA ALA A 254 4.86 -35.15 31.47
C ALA A 254 4.34 -33.78 31.08
N ASP A 255 4.10 -33.54 29.79
CA ASP A 255 3.50 -32.28 29.32
C ASP A 255 2.55 -32.52 28.12
N GLU A 256 1.40 -31.88 28.12
CA GLU A 256 0.39 -31.98 27.05
C GLU A 256 0.85 -31.33 25.74
N TYR A 257 1.92 -30.55 25.74
CA TYR A 257 2.56 -29.97 24.56
C TYR A 257 3.05 -31.06 23.59
N VAL A 258 3.44 -32.25 24.11
CA VAL A 258 3.98 -33.33 23.30
C VAL A 258 2.90 -34.01 22.49
N ASP A 259 3.04 -34.04 21.17
CA ASP A 259 2.18 -34.82 20.27
C ASP A 259 2.70 -36.28 20.22
N PRO A 260 1.93 -37.30 20.74
CA PRO A 260 2.34 -38.72 20.76
C PRO A 260 2.50 -39.31 19.36
N GLU A 261 1.82 -38.74 18.36
CA GLU A 261 1.84 -39.23 16.97
C GLU A 261 2.99 -38.60 16.15
N PHE A 262 3.63 -37.57 16.65
CA PHE A 262 4.73 -36.89 15.95
C PHE A 262 6.09 -37.46 16.37
N GLY A 263 6.90 -37.87 15.38
CA GLY A 263 8.24 -38.39 15.59
C GLY A 263 8.25 -39.62 16.47
N THR A 264 8.83 -39.54 17.65
CA THR A 264 8.92 -40.64 18.62
C THR A 264 7.94 -40.50 19.78
N GLY A 265 7.23 -39.34 19.89
CA GLY A 265 6.44 -38.98 21.06
C GLY A 265 7.28 -38.55 22.26
N CYS A 266 8.59 -38.32 22.05
CA CYS A 266 9.52 -37.78 23.04
C CYS A 266 10.15 -36.52 22.52
N VAL A 267 10.06 -35.43 23.26
CA VAL A 267 10.61 -34.13 22.89
C VAL A 267 11.69 -33.72 23.91
N LYS A 268 12.86 -33.35 23.41
CA LYS A 268 13.91 -32.74 24.23
C LYS A 268 13.50 -31.32 24.59
N ILE A 269 13.75 -30.87 25.79
CA ILE A 269 13.42 -29.54 26.29
C ILE A 269 14.69 -28.71 26.46
N THR A 270 14.86 -27.70 25.59
CA THR A 270 16.00 -26.78 25.58
C THR A 270 15.52 -25.34 25.74
N PRO A 271 15.09 -24.91 26.90
CA PRO A 271 14.33 -23.66 27.11
C PRO A 271 15.13 -22.39 26.80
N ALA A 272 16.45 -22.46 26.74
CA ALA A 272 17.29 -21.31 26.37
C ALA A 272 17.37 -21.09 24.83
N HIS A 273 16.88 -22.02 23.99
CA HIS A 273 17.05 -22.00 22.52
C HIS A 273 15.80 -22.38 21.74
N ASP A 274 14.66 -22.52 22.38
CA ASP A 274 13.36 -22.74 21.73
C ASP A 274 12.23 -22.09 22.54
N PHE A 275 11.34 -21.35 21.85
CA PHE A 275 10.25 -20.63 22.51
C PHE A 275 9.18 -21.56 23.11
N ASN A 276 8.91 -22.69 22.46
CA ASN A 276 7.94 -23.65 22.97
C ASN A 276 8.51 -24.40 24.18
N ASP A 277 9.77 -24.84 24.10
CA ASP A 277 10.47 -25.47 25.22
C ASP A 277 10.56 -24.52 26.43
N TYR A 278 10.70 -23.21 26.16
CA TYR A 278 10.67 -22.19 27.22
C TYR A 278 9.30 -22.10 27.92
N GLN A 279 8.19 -22.25 27.17
CA GLN A 279 6.85 -22.29 27.78
C GLN A 279 6.65 -23.57 28.62
N VAL A 280 7.07 -24.73 28.12
CA VAL A 280 7.08 -25.98 28.88
C VAL A 280 7.88 -25.80 30.19
N TRP A 281 9.08 -25.26 30.09
CA TRP A 281 9.92 -24.97 31.25
C TRP A 281 9.23 -24.02 32.26
N LEU A 282 8.56 -22.97 31.82
CA LEU A 282 7.81 -22.08 32.69
C LEU A 282 6.74 -22.81 33.53
N GLY A 283 6.10 -23.85 32.96
CA GLY A 283 5.15 -24.69 33.64
C GLY A 283 5.79 -25.60 34.70
N HIS A 284 7.01 -26.04 34.48
CA HIS A 284 7.70 -27.05 35.28
C HIS A 284 8.87 -26.50 36.13
N ARG A 285 9.25 -25.23 36.03
CA ARG A 285 10.47 -24.65 36.66
C ARG A 285 10.54 -24.79 38.16
N ASP A 286 9.38 -24.83 38.82
CA ASP A 286 9.29 -24.94 40.28
C ASP A 286 9.30 -26.43 40.76
N GLU A 287 9.25 -27.38 39.83
CA GLU A 287 9.42 -28.78 40.13
C GLU A 287 10.87 -29.06 40.50
N LYS A 288 11.07 -29.79 41.58
CA LYS A 288 12.38 -30.06 42.12
C LYS A 288 13.37 -30.64 41.09
N ALA A 289 12.89 -31.56 40.25
CA ALA A 289 13.72 -32.21 39.23
C ALA A 289 14.24 -31.24 38.14
N ILE A 290 13.53 -30.14 37.86
CA ILE A 290 13.96 -29.05 36.97
C ILE A 290 14.76 -27.99 37.73
N ALA A 291 14.25 -27.56 38.89
CA ALA A 291 14.91 -26.55 39.74
C ALA A 291 16.36 -26.98 40.16
N ASP A 292 16.56 -28.27 40.38
CA ASP A 292 17.88 -28.84 40.72
C ASP A 292 18.82 -28.96 39.48
N GLN A 293 18.36 -28.72 38.24
CA GLN A 293 19.22 -28.64 37.06
C GLN A 293 20.12 -27.40 37.13
N PRO A 294 21.30 -27.39 36.50
CA PRO A 294 22.13 -26.21 36.38
C PRO A 294 21.32 -25.01 35.88
N HIS A 295 21.47 -23.86 36.53
CA HIS A 295 20.69 -22.61 36.26
C HIS A 295 19.16 -22.81 36.23
N GLY A 296 18.65 -23.81 37.01
CA GLY A 296 17.22 -24.12 37.00
C GLY A 296 16.72 -24.63 35.65
N GLY A 297 17.63 -25.19 34.86
CA GLY A 297 17.33 -25.70 33.53
C GLY A 297 17.52 -24.72 32.37
N LEU A 298 17.79 -23.44 32.61
CA LEU A 298 18.04 -22.43 31.55
C LEU A 298 19.52 -22.42 31.16
N ILE A 299 19.95 -23.37 30.37
CA ILE A 299 21.36 -23.55 29.96
C ILE A 299 21.58 -22.90 28.60
N ASN A 300 22.22 -21.76 28.57
CA ASN A 300 22.60 -21.08 27.34
C ASN A 300 23.82 -21.74 26.68
N VAL A 301 23.67 -22.21 25.44
CA VAL A 301 24.71 -22.88 24.65
C VAL A 301 25.53 -21.91 23.81
N PHE A 302 24.94 -20.80 23.37
CA PHE A 302 25.54 -19.96 22.34
C PHE A 302 25.96 -18.59 22.84
N THR A 303 26.98 -18.03 22.19
CA THR A 303 27.37 -16.62 22.28
C THR A 303 26.45 -15.75 21.41
N ILE A 304 26.65 -14.42 21.49
CA ILE A 304 25.94 -13.45 20.63
C ILE A 304 26.17 -13.69 19.12
N ASP A 305 27.27 -14.35 18.75
CA ASP A 305 27.61 -14.72 17.37
C ASP A 305 27.01 -16.08 16.96
N ALA A 306 26.24 -16.72 17.81
CA ALA A 306 25.74 -18.08 17.68
C ALA A 306 26.87 -19.14 17.53
N ALA A 307 28.01 -18.91 18.18
CA ALA A 307 29.04 -19.91 18.40
C ALA A 307 28.84 -20.58 19.78
N VAL A 308 29.31 -21.83 19.93
CA VAL A 308 29.26 -22.51 21.23
C VAL A 308 30.12 -21.74 22.22
N ARG A 309 29.51 -21.31 23.34
CA ARG A 309 30.17 -20.47 24.32
C ARG A 309 31.27 -21.24 25.08
N ASP A 310 32.22 -20.52 25.66
CA ASP A 310 33.23 -21.10 26.51
C ASP A 310 32.68 -21.36 27.94
N ASN A 311 33.45 -22.11 28.74
CA ASN A 311 33.11 -22.46 30.11
C ASN A 311 33.71 -21.47 31.13
N THR A 312 34.30 -20.35 30.69
CA THR A 312 34.95 -19.36 31.55
C THR A 312 34.00 -18.33 32.13
N SER A 313 32.72 -18.34 31.69
CA SER A 313 31.69 -17.46 32.19
C SER A 313 31.16 -17.88 33.57
N GLU A 314 30.46 -17.00 34.25
CA GLU A 314 29.80 -17.23 35.55
C GLU A 314 28.91 -18.50 35.64
N GLU A 315 28.62 -19.10 34.53
CA GLU A 315 27.72 -20.25 34.37
C GLU A 315 28.43 -21.62 34.47
N GLY A 316 29.76 -21.68 34.64
CA GLY A 316 30.53 -22.90 34.94
C GLY A 316 30.73 -23.87 33.77
N ASP A 317 31.36 -24.98 34.07
CA ASP A 317 31.83 -26.03 33.15
C ASP A 317 30.70 -26.98 32.67
N LEU A 318 29.69 -26.46 31.98
CA LEU A 318 28.49 -27.21 31.55
C LEU A 318 28.61 -27.82 30.16
N LEU A 319 29.43 -27.20 29.30
CA LEU A 319 29.54 -27.58 27.90
C LEU A 319 30.85 -28.35 27.64
N PRO A 320 30.84 -29.39 26.80
CA PRO A 320 32.05 -30.10 26.45
C PRO A 320 33.03 -29.21 25.69
N ASN A 321 34.30 -29.14 26.20
CA ASN A 321 35.34 -28.30 25.59
C ASN A 321 35.61 -28.61 24.11
N ALA A 322 35.27 -29.81 23.64
CA ALA A 322 35.42 -30.19 22.24
C ALA A 322 34.61 -29.32 21.26
N TYR A 323 33.56 -28.65 21.72
CA TYR A 323 32.67 -27.88 20.86
C TYR A 323 32.83 -26.34 21.05
N VAL A 324 33.50 -25.93 22.10
CA VAL A 324 33.69 -24.50 22.45
C VAL A 324 34.28 -23.70 21.28
N GLY A 325 33.70 -22.56 20.99
CA GLY A 325 34.11 -21.66 19.89
C GLY A 325 33.68 -22.12 18.48
N MET A 326 33.07 -23.28 18.34
CA MET A 326 32.51 -23.70 17.03
C MET A 326 31.27 -22.89 16.70
N ASP A 327 31.15 -22.46 15.43
CA ASP A 327 29.89 -21.98 14.87
C ASP A 327 28.80 -23.06 15.02
N ARG A 328 27.56 -22.66 15.27
CA ARG A 328 26.42 -23.56 15.50
C ARG A 328 26.30 -24.68 14.46
N TYR A 329 26.58 -24.41 13.19
CA TYR A 329 26.51 -25.43 12.11
C TYR A 329 27.73 -26.36 12.08
N GLN A 330 28.90 -25.87 12.48
CA GLN A 330 30.09 -26.72 12.69
C GLN A 330 29.87 -27.61 13.89
N ALA A 331 29.36 -27.06 15.00
CA ALA A 331 29.02 -27.86 16.18
C ALA A 331 27.96 -28.90 15.86
N ARG A 332 26.90 -28.56 15.10
CA ARG A 332 25.89 -29.54 14.61
C ARG A 332 26.53 -30.73 13.91
N LYS A 333 27.42 -30.45 12.95
CA LYS A 333 28.10 -31.52 12.18
C LYS A 333 28.98 -32.39 13.07
N GLN A 334 29.70 -31.79 14.01
CA GLN A 334 30.58 -32.54 14.90
C GLN A 334 29.77 -33.35 15.90
N ILE A 335 28.74 -32.82 16.52
CA ILE A 335 27.83 -33.51 17.44
C ILE A 335 27.19 -34.73 16.79
N VAL A 336 26.66 -34.55 15.58
CA VAL A 336 26.06 -35.68 14.81
C VAL A 336 27.09 -36.80 14.57
N LYS A 337 28.33 -36.45 14.20
CA LYS A 337 29.42 -37.39 13.99
C LYS A 337 29.79 -38.12 15.29
N ASP A 338 29.86 -37.42 16.40
CA ASP A 338 30.23 -37.99 17.71
C ASP A 338 29.12 -38.90 18.23
N LEU A 339 27.84 -38.54 18.09
CA LEU A 339 26.70 -39.40 18.40
C LEU A 339 26.71 -40.66 17.54
N GLN A 340 27.05 -40.56 16.27
CA GLN A 340 27.21 -41.73 15.39
C GLN A 340 28.33 -42.66 15.85
N SER A 341 29.46 -42.10 16.27
CA SER A 341 30.60 -42.84 16.78
C SER A 341 30.29 -43.62 18.08
N LEU A 342 29.38 -43.05 18.90
CA LEU A 342 28.90 -43.63 20.15
C LEU A 342 27.69 -44.55 19.97
N ASN A 343 27.23 -44.81 18.74
CA ASN A 343 25.99 -45.50 18.41
C ASN A 343 24.73 -44.90 19.06
N LEU A 344 24.73 -43.61 19.29
CA LEU A 344 23.63 -42.87 19.88
C LEU A 344 22.81 -42.08 18.82
N LEU A 345 23.19 -42.14 17.56
CA LEU A 345 22.39 -41.67 16.42
C LEU A 345 21.57 -42.84 15.86
N GLU A 346 20.23 -42.74 15.99
CA GLU A 346 19.29 -43.74 15.50
C GLU A 346 19.15 -43.72 13.98
N LYS A 347 18.74 -42.56 13.43
CA LYS A 347 18.59 -42.29 12.00
C LYS A 347 18.63 -40.81 11.70
N ILE A 348 18.84 -40.47 10.43
CA ILE A 348 18.68 -39.14 9.86
C ILE A 348 17.55 -39.23 8.82
N GLU A 349 16.57 -38.38 8.91
CA GLU A 349 15.39 -38.33 8.02
C GLU A 349 15.34 -36.99 7.31
N ASP A 350 15.12 -37.00 5.99
CA ASP A 350 14.92 -35.75 5.25
C ASP A 350 13.62 -35.10 5.71
N HIS A 351 13.72 -33.83 6.05
CA HIS A 351 12.60 -33.09 6.59
C HIS A 351 12.59 -31.63 6.08
N LYS A 352 11.41 -31.13 5.73
CA LYS A 352 11.23 -29.71 5.38
C LYS A 352 11.12 -28.89 6.65
N LEU A 353 11.91 -27.84 6.72
CA LEU A 353 12.00 -26.95 7.86
C LEU A 353 11.45 -25.58 7.51
N VAL A 354 10.79 -24.94 8.45
CA VAL A 354 10.53 -23.50 8.41
C VAL A 354 11.62 -22.82 9.24
N VAL A 355 12.54 -22.13 8.56
CA VAL A 355 13.70 -21.50 9.18
C VAL A 355 13.44 -20.01 9.38
N PRO A 356 13.53 -19.49 10.62
CA PRO A 356 13.38 -18.07 10.90
C PRO A 356 14.63 -17.29 10.47
N ARG A 357 14.47 -16.27 9.64
CA ARG A 357 15.57 -15.40 9.16
C ARG A 357 15.28 -13.95 9.43
N GLY A 358 16.30 -13.19 9.85
CA GLY A 358 16.21 -11.74 9.97
C GLY A 358 15.92 -11.09 8.59
N ASP A 359 14.92 -10.21 8.51
CA ASP A 359 14.52 -9.56 7.25
C ASP A 359 15.61 -8.64 6.70
N ARG A 360 16.49 -8.13 7.55
CA ARG A 360 17.58 -7.21 7.21
C ARG A 360 18.89 -7.93 6.90
N SER A 361 19.30 -8.83 7.77
CA SER A 361 20.56 -9.57 7.64
C SER A 361 20.44 -10.76 6.67
N GLY A 362 19.26 -11.38 6.58
CA GLY A 362 19.02 -12.65 5.92
C GLY A 362 19.60 -13.84 6.71
N SER A 363 20.22 -13.61 7.88
CA SER A 363 20.78 -14.66 8.74
C SER A 363 19.68 -15.43 9.46
N VAL A 364 19.99 -16.68 9.82
CA VAL A 364 19.10 -17.48 10.65
C VAL A 364 19.09 -16.89 12.06
N VAL A 365 17.91 -16.52 12.53
CA VAL A 365 17.67 -15.97 13.87
C VAL A 365 17.89 -17.06 14.91
N GLU A 366 18.46 -16.69 16.03
CA GLU A 366 18.66 -17.57 17.18
C GLU A 366 17.73 -17.18 18.33
N PRO A 367 16.86 -18.08 18.84
CA PRO A 367 16.25 -17.88 20.14
C PRO A 367 17.34 -17.77 21.21
N PHE A 368 17.44 -16.64 21.86
CA PHE A 368 18.57 -16.30 22.73
C PHE A 368 18.11 -15.74 24.06
N LEU A 369 18.65 -16.27 25.13
CA LEU A 369 18.32 -15.88 26.51
C LEU A 369 19.19 -14.70 26.94
N THR A 370 18.59 -13.53 27.13
CA THR A 370 19.32 -12.33 27.52
C THR A 370 18.44 -11.38 28.34
N ASP A 371 19.11 -10.51 29.11
CA ASP A 371 18.43 -9.44 29.83
C ASP A 371 17.98 -8.33 28.85
N GLN A 372 16.70 -8.03 28.89
CA GLN A 372 16.08 -7.02 28.04
C GLN A 372 15.10 -6.16 28.84
N TRP A 373 14.73 -5.01 28.29
CA TRP A 373 13.67 -4.17 28.80
C TRP A 373 12.33 -4.53 28.15
N TYR A 374 11.29 -4.64 28.96
CA TYR A 374 9.96 -5.03 28.53
C TYR A 374 8.88 -4.07 29.01
N VAL A 375 7.82 -3.93 28.21
CA VAL A 375 6.55 -3.35 28.63
C VAL A 375 5.58 -4.48 28.98
N LYS A 376 5.01 -4.48 30.18
CA LYS A 376 3.83 -5.30 30.55
C LYS A 376 2.65 -4.79 29.73
N ILE A 377 2.31 -5.51 28.68
CA ILE A 377 1.45 -4.95 27.65
C ILE A 377 -0.04 -5.13 27.95
N GLN A 378 -0.45 -6.14 28.69
CA GLN A 378 -1.84 -6.47 28.93
C GLN A 378 -2.65 -5.30 29.51
N PRO A 379 -2.17 -4.55 30.52
CA PRO A 379 -2.90 -3.41 31.08
C PRO A 379 -3.13 -2.27 30.08
N LEU A 380 -2.32 -2.19 29.02
CA LEU A 380 -2.44 -1.22 27.93
C LEU A 380 -3.33 -1.76 26.80
N ALA A 381 -3.32 -3.07 26.58
CA ALA A 381 -4.08 -3.74 25.55
C ALA A 381 -5.58 -3.80 25.86
N ASP A 382 -5.97 -4.04 27.10
CA ASP A 382 -7.38 -4.17 27.49
C ASP A 382 -8.23 -2.92 27.17
N PRO A 383 -7.80 -1.69 27.48
CA PRO A 383 -8.52 -0.48 27.06
C PRO A 383 -8.53 -0.30 25.53
N ALA A 384 -7.45 -0.70 24.86
CA ALA A 384 -7.32 -0.58 23.41
C ALA A 384 -8.27 -1.53 22.67
N ILE A 385 -8.48 -2.76 23.17
CA ILE A 385 -9.48 -3.69 22.66
C ILE A 385 -10.88 -3.08 22.79
N LYS A 386 -11.21 -2.57 23.97
CA LYS A 386 -12.52 -1.95 24.27
C LYS A 386 -12.82 -0.74 23.38
N ALA A 387 -11.82 0.07 23.05
CA ALA A 387 -11.99 1.24 22.19
C ALA A 387 -12.42 0.88 20.75
N VAL A 388 -12.03 -0.29 20.26
CA VAL A 388 -12.47 -0.80 18.96
C VAL A 388 -13.81 -1.54 19.09
N GLU A 389 -14.02 -2.31 20.17
CA GLU A 389 -15.28 -3.02 20.42
C GLU A 389 -16.48 -2.07 20.54
N ASN A 390 -16.30 -0.95 21.22
CA ASN A 390 -17.38 0.04 21.45
C ASN A 390 -17.53 1.06 20.30
N GLY A 391 -16.71 0.96 19.26
CA GLY A 391 -16.77 1.82 18.08
C GLY A 391 -16.14 3.21 18.26
N SER A 392 -15.39 3.47 19.34
CA SER A 392 -14.62 4.71 19.51
C SER A 392 -13.56 4.84 18.41
N ILE A 393 -13.05 3.70 17.93
CA ILE A 393 -12.21 3.58 16.73
C ILE A 393 -12.89 2.65 15.73
N ARG A 394 -13.00 3.09 14.49
CA ARG A 394 -13.59 2.32 13.40
C ARG A 394 -12.53 1.96 12.35
N PHE A 395 -12.44 0.67 12.00
CA PHE A 395 -11.63 0.22 10.86
C PHE A 395 -12.42 0.32 9.55
N VAL A 396 -11.76 0.76 8.49
CA VAL A 396 -12.32 0.83 7.14
C VAL A 396 -11.34 0.14 6.17
N PRO A 397 -11.72 -0.99 5.53
CA PRO A 397 -12.96 -1.74 5.76
C PRO A 397 -13.00 -2.48 7.11
N ASP A 398 -14.20 -2.72 7.61
CA ASP A 398 -14.49 -3.23 8.97
C ASP A 398 -13.87 -4.61 9.27
N ASN A 399 -13.64 -5.44 8.26
CA ASN A 399 -13.07 -6.78 8.43
C ASN A 399 -11.69 -6.78 9.11
N TRP A 400 -10.90 -5.71 9.00
CA TRP A 400 -9.56 -5.61 9.59
C TRP A 400 -9.57 -5.53 11.12
N LYS A 401 -10.71 -5.21 11.75
CA LYS A 401 -10.85 -5.30 13.21
C LYS A 401 -10.65 -6.74 13.72
N ASN A 402 -10.98 -7.76 12.91
CA ASN A 402 -10.79 -9.15 13.31
C ASN A 402 -9.30 -9.49 13.46
N THR A 403 -8.47 -9.07 12.50
CA THR A 403 -7.01 -9.20 12.57
C THR A 403 -6.44 -8.45 13.78
N TYR A 404 -6.95 -7.24 14.05
CA TYR A 404 -6.58 -6.48 15.24
C TYR A 404 -6.91 -7.22 16.52
N PHE A 405 -8.12 -7.76 16.68
CA PHE A 405 -8.54 -8.48 17.87
C PHE A 405 -7.78 -9.78 18.08
N ASP A 406 -7.50 -10.52 17.00
CA ASP A 406 -6.75 -11.76 17.07
C ASP A 406 -5.36 -11.54 17.68
N TRP A 407 -4.68 -10.50 17.24
CA TRP A 407 -3.36 -10.15 17.77
C TRP A 407 -3.41 -9.55 19.18
N MET A 408 -4.37 -8.66 19.44
CA MET A 408 -4.47 -7.98 20.74
C MET A 408 -4.85 -8.92 21.89
N ARG A 409 -5.66 -9.95 21.62
CA ARG A 409 -6.06 -10.94 22.65
C ARG A 409 -4.96 -11.92 23.00
N ASN A 410 -3.97 -12.12 22.09
CA ASN A 410 -2.85 -13.01 22.26
C ASN A 410 -1.52 -12.25 22.46
N ILE A 411 -1.59 -10.97 22.81
CA ILE A 411 -0.43 -10.10 22.88
C ILE A 411 0.52 -10.52 24.01
N GLN A 412 1.80 -10.53 23.73
CA GLN A 412 2.87 -10.81 24.70
C GLN A 412 3.56 -9.52 25.13
N ASP A 413 4.25 -9.56 26.28
CA ASP A 413 5.05 -8.43 26.74
C ASP A 413 6.04 -7.97 25.66
N TRP A 414 6.10 -6.67 25.47
CA TRP A 414 6.87 -6.08 24.39
C TRP A 414 8.31 -5.83 24.78
N CYS A 415 9.27 -6.52 24.14
CA CYS A 415 10.69 -6.24 24.24
C CYS A 415 11.03 -4.91 23.53
N ILE A 416 11.46 -3.92 24.33
CA ILE A 416 11.70 -2.55 23.86
C ILE A 416 13.17 -2.16 23.76
N SER A 417 14.12 -3.01 24.14
CA SER A 417 15.57 -2.72 24.05
C SER A 417 16.19 -3.29 22.78
N ARG A 418 17.13 -2.56 22.19
CA ARG A 418 17.91 -2.93 21.01
C ARG A 418 19.38 -2.62 21.25
N GLN A 419 20.27 -3.55 20.91
CA GLN A 419 21.71 -3.48 21.11
C GLN A 419 22.42 -2.78 19.94
N ILE A 420 21.86 -1.66 19.51
CA ILE A 420 22.40 -0.77 18.48
C ILE A 420 22.74 0.59 19.10
N TRP A 421 23.40 1.46 18.33
CA TRP A 421 23.79 2.79 18.83
C TRP A 421 22.84 3.90 18.36
N TRP A 422 22.21 3.72 17.22
CA TRP A 422 21.31 4.69 16.63
C TRP A 422 19.88 4.51 17.11
N GLY A 423 19.39 5.45 17.91
CA GLY A 423 18.05 5.46 18.50
C GLY A 423 18.00 6.21 19.82
N HIS A 424 16.84 6.19 20.47
CA HIS A 424 16.66 6.78 21.80
C HIS A 424 17.34 5.92 22.86
N ARG A 425 18.45 6.39 23.42
CA ARG A 425 19.17 5.67 24.47
C ARG A 425 18.29 5.51 25.70
N ILE A 426 18.24 4.31 26.25
CA ILE A 426 17.39 4.00 27.40
C ILE A 426 17.78 4.89 28.58
N PRO A 427 16.83 5.61 29.24
CA PRO A 427 17.11 6.57 30.30
C PRO A 427 17.20 5.87 31.65
N ALA A 428 18.09 4.88 31.74
CA ALA A 428 18.40 4.09 32.94
C ALA A 428 19.89 4.11 33.21
N TRP A 429 20.27 4.18 34.49
CA TRP A 429 21.65 4.21 34.94
C TRP A 429 21.88 3.09 35.96
N TYR A 430 23.10 2.59 36.01
CA TYR A 430 23.52 1.50 36.89
C TYR A 430 24.67 1.98 37.75
N ASP A 431 24.65 1.63 39.06
CA ASP A 431 25.80 1.75 39.91
C ASP A 431 26.67 0.46 39.88
N ASP A 432 27.80 0.48 40.58
CA ASP A 432 28.71 -0.67 40.66
C ASP A 432 28.10 -1.89 41.38
N GLN A 433 26.99 -1.71 42.09
CA GLN A 433 26.26 -2.79 42.78
C GLN A 433 25.16 -3.40 41.89
N GLY A 434 24.96 -2.86 40.68
CA GLY A 434 23.92 -3.30 39.75
C GLY A 434 22.53 -2.75 40.05
N ASN A 435 22.39 -1.75 40.94
CA ASN A 435 21.11 -1.08 41.14
C ASN A 435 20.76 -0.25 39.92
N ILE A 436 19.45 -0.24 39.62
CA ILE A 436 18.88 0.44 38.44
C ILE A 436 18.19 1.72 38.86
N TYR A 437 18.52 2.82 38.20
CA TYR A 437 17.96 4.15 38.42
C TYR A 437 17.42 4.70 37.10
N VAL A 438 16.17 5.13 37.08
CA VAL A 438 15.52 5.68 35.86
C VAL A 438 15.23 7.16 36.10
N GLY A 439 15.52 8.00 35.11
CA GLY A 439 15.27 9.43 35.16
C GLY A 439 15.56 10.12 33.81
N ARG A 440 15.30 11.43 33.70
CA ARG A 440 15.54 12.20 32.46
C ARG A 440 17.03 12.46 32.21
N SER A 441 17.82 12.50 33.30
CA SER A 441 19.25 12.75 33.23
C SER A 441 19.96 12.15 34.44
N VAL A 442 21.27 11.97 34.34
CA VAL A 442 22.11 11.52 35.48
C VAL A 442 22.02 12.48 36.69
N ARG A 443 21.83 13.76 36.43
CA ARG A 443 21.63 14.77 37.48
C ARG A 443 20.31 14.53 38.22
N GLU A 444 19.21 14.38 37.52
CA GLU A 444 17.88 14.07 38.09
C GLU A 444 17.92 12.79 38.91
N VAL A 445 18.55 11.72 38.40
CA VAL A 445 18.73 10.45 39.08
C VAL A 445 19.48 10.67 40.40
N ARG A 446 20.58 11.44 40.40
CA ARG A 446 21.32 11.74 41.62
C ARG A 446 20.49 12.50 42.64
N GLU A 447 19.75 13.50 42.21
CA GLU A 447 18.88 14.32 43.08
C GLU A 447 17.73 13.47 43.66
N GLN A 448 17.05 12.67 42.87
CA GLN A 448 15.91 11.84 43.31
C GLN A 448 16.31 10.72 44.30
N HIS A 449 17.47 10.11 44.08
CA HIS A 449 17.92 8.97 44.88
C HIS A 449 18.98 9.37 45.92
N SER A 450 19.26 10.67 46.08
CA SER A 450 20.22 11.19 47.02
C SER A 450 21.63 10.55 46.88
N LEU A 451 22.05 10.32 45.65
CA LEU A 451 23.33 9.72 45.32
C LEU A 451 24.45 10.78 45.33
N GLY A 452 25.51 10.54 46.08
CA GLY A 452 26.69 11.41 46.11
C GLY A 452 27.47 11.36 44.79
N ASP A 453 28.28 12.38 44.53
CA ASP A 453 29.11 12.48 43.29
C ASP A 453 30.14 11.33 43.19
N THR A 454 30.44 10.65 44.27
CA THR A 454 31.36 9.51 44.30
C THR A 454 30.74 8.20 43.78
N VAL A 455 29.45 8.13 43.63
CA VAL A 455 28.79 6.95 43.05
C VAL A 455 28.96 7.02 41.52
N GLU A 456 29.66 6.06 40.97
CA GLU A 456 29.80 5.96 39.51
C GLU A 456 28.50 5.45 38.92
N LEU A 457 27.95 6.19 37.95
CA LEU A 457 26.70 5.84 37.25
C LEU A 457 26.97 5.67 35.77
N ARG A 458 26.70 4.47 35.28
CA ARG A 458 26.79 4.13 33.84
C ARG A 458 25.40 4.06 33.23
N GLN A 459 25.16 4.84 32.18
CA GLN A 459 23.89 4.76 31.43
C GLN A 459 23.82 3.47 30.63
N ASP A 460 22.62 2.91 30.51
CA ASP A 460 22.33 1.75 29.65
C ASP A 460 22.88 1.98 28.23
N ASP A 461 23.50 0.96 27.64
CA ASP A 461 24.06 1.04 26.29
C ASP A 461 23.06 0.79 25.20
N ASP A 462 21.93 0.19 25.54
CA ASP A 462 20.86 -0.11 24.58
C ASP A 462 20.04 1.15 24.24
N VAL A 463 19.40 1.09 23.08
CA VAL A 463 18.40 2.07 22.65
C VAL A 463 17.02 1.43 22.64
N LEU A 464 15.98 2.26 22.61
CA LEU A 464 14.61 1.81 22.49
C LEU A 464 14.29 1.35 21.08
N ASP A 465 13.40 0.38 20.98
CA ASP A 465 12.78 -0.04 19.72
C ASP A 465 12.19 1.17 18.98
N THR A 466 12.43 1.26 17.68
CA THR A 466 11.88 2.31 16.80
C THR A 466 10.35 2.47 16.99
N TRP A 467 9.65 1.37 17.16
CA TRP A 467 8.19 1.40 17.36
C TRP A 467 7.76 2.04 18.68
N PHE A 468 8.65 2.17 19.66
CA PHE A 468 8.34 2.85 20.91
C PHE A 468 8.13 4.35 20.69
N SER A 469 9.03 5.01 19.97
CA SER A 469 8.86 6.42 19.59
C SER A 469 7.74 6.62 18.56
N SER A 470 7.61 5.71 17.58
CA SER A 470 6.58 5.78 16.56
C SER A 470 5.16 5.59 17.11
N ALA A 471 5.00 4.87 18.23
CA ALA A 471 3.73 4.73 18.94
C ALA A 471 3.20 6.05 19.54
N LEU A 472 4.08 7.02 19.76
CA LEU A 472 3.73 8.33 20.33
C LEU A 472 3.36 9.36 19.24
N TRP A 473 3.51 9.00 17.97
CA TRP A 473 3.40 9.88 16.82
C TRP A 473 2.16 10.77 16.81
N PRO A 474 0.94 10.29 17.13
CA PRO A 474 -0.28 11.11 17.07
C PRO A 474 -0.32 12.29 18.04
N PHE A 475 0.46 12.28 19.10
CA PHE A 475 0.44 13.35 20.12
C PHE A 475 1.81 14.00 20.34
N SER A 476 2.90 13.25 20.24
CA SER A 476 4.25 13.81 20.37
C SER A 476 4.59 14.82 19.25
N THR A 477 4.13 14.56 18.02
CA THR A 477 4.30 15.50 16.89
C THR A 477 3.56 16.82 17.08
N LEU A 478 2.49 16.81 17.86
CA LEU A 478 1.70 17.99 18.19
C LEU A 478 2.27 18.79 19.36
N GLY A 479 3.32 18.26 20.04
CA GLY A 479 4.07 18.96 21.10
C GLY A 479 3.90 18.38 22.51
N TRP A 480 3.17 17.27 22.67
CA TRP A 480 3.13 16.58 23.97
C TRP A 480 4.55 16.18 24.42
N PRO A 481 4.93 16.30 25.72
CA PRO A 481 4.06 16.41 26.91
C PRO A 481 3.49 17.80 27.21
N GLU A 482 3.88 18.82 26.45
CA GLU A 482 3.29 20.14 26.63
C GLU A 482 1.85 20.17 26.10
N GLN A 483 1.00 20.98 26.77
CA GLN A 483 -0.40 21.19 26.37
C GLN A 483 -0.51 22.31 25.33
N THR A 484 0.11 22.09 24.17
CA THR A 484 0.11 23.05 23.06
C THR A 484 -1.28 23.24 22.46
N ASP A 485 -1.48 24.35 21.76
CA ASP A 485 -2.73 24.57 21.02
C ASP A 485 -2.93 23.53 19.90
N ARG A 486 -1.83 23.00 19.33
CA ARG A 486 -1.90 21.93 18.33
C ARG A 486 -2.43 20.62 18.92
N VAL A 487 -1.98 20.25 20.12
CA VAL A 487 -2.52 19.07 20.84
C VAL A 487 -4.01 19.26 21.10
N LYS A 488 -4.42 20.42 21.63
CA LYS A 488 -5.83 20.69 21.96
C LYS A 488 -6.74 20.73 20.74
N THR A 489 -6.21 21.16 19.57
CA THR A 489 -7.00 21.32 18.35
C THR A 489 -7.07 20.02 17.55
N PHE A 490 -5.96 19.27 17.40
CA PHE A 490 -5.83 18.19 16.43
C PHE A 490 -5.77 16.78 17.04
N TYR A 491 -5.74 16.65 18.36
CA TYR A 491 -5.86 15.34 19.02
C TYR A 491 -7.28 15.16 19.58
N PRO A 492 -7.97 14.05 19.33
CA PRO A 492 -7.64 12.93 18.43
C PRO A 492 -7.54 13.35 16.96
N THR A 493 -6.69 12.67 16.19
CA THR A 493 -6.64 12.87 14.75
C THR A 493 -7.87 12.27 14.07
N SER A 494 -8.19 12.68 12.85
CA SER A 494 -9.43 12.30 12.17
C SER A 494 -9.37 10.88 11.64
N VAL A 495 -8.34 10.57 10.87
CA VAL A 495 -8.13 9.26 10.27
C VAL A 495 -6.65 8.91 10.20
N LEU A 496 -6.33 7.67 10.50
CA LEU A 496 -5.05 7.05 10.22
C LEU A 496 -5.16 6.28 8.90
N VAL A 497 -4.28 6.57 7.93
CA VAL A 497 -4.21 5.86 6.66
C VAL A 497 -2.96 4.99 6.66
N THR A 498 -3.10 3.68 6.50
CA THR A 498 -1.97 2.75 6.59
C THR A 498 -2.22 1.44 5.84
N GLY A 499 -1.16 0.66 5.61
CA GLY A 499 -1.23 -0.71 5.15
C GLY A 499 -1.64 -1.68 6.28
N PHE A 500 -2.15 -2.83 5.91
CA PHE A 500 -2.56 -3.86 6.88
C PHE A 500 -1.37 -4.52 7.60
N ASP A 501 -0.19 -4.48 7.01
CA ASP A 501 1.03 -5.15 7.50
C ASP A 501 1.61 -4.51 8.77
N ILE A 502 1.16 -3.31 9.14
CA ILE A 502 1.59 -2.62 10.37
C ILE A 502 0.45 -2.34 11.36
N ILE A 503 -0.70 -3.04 11.24
CA ILE A 503 -1.82 -2.90 12.19
C ILE A 503 -1.37 -3.19 13.61
N PHE A 504 -0.68 -4.29 13.84
CA PHE A 504 -0.21 -4.67 15.18
C PHE A 504 0.91 -3.77 15.70
N PHE A 505 1.91 -3.49 14.85
CA PHE A 505 3.15 -2.84 15.31
C PHE A 505 3.02 -1.34 15.48
N TRP A 506 2.16 -0.71 14.69
CA TRP A 506 1.99 0.73 14.73
C TRP A 506 0.60 1.14 15.21
N VAL A 507 -0.46 0.66 14.56
CA VAL A 507 -1.83 1.05 14.90
C VAL A 507 -2.17 0.66 16.34
N ALA A 508 -1.98 -0.60 16.71
CA ALA A 508 -2.28 -1.09 18.05
C ALA A 508 -1.47 -0.37 19.14
N ARG A 509 -0.17 -0.15 18.90
CA ARG A 509 0.71 0.55 19.83
C ARG A 509 0.34 2.02 19.99
N MET A 510 -0.04 2.72 18.90
CA MET A 510 -0.55 4.08 19.00
C MET A 510 -1.85 4.15 19.81
N ILE A 511 -2.76 3.18 19.64
CA ILE A 511 -4.01 3.13 20.41
C ILE A 511 -3.71 2.96 21.89
N MET A 512 -2.84 2.02 22.25
CA MET A 512 -2.44 1.78 23.65
C MET A 512 -1.82 3.02 24.28
N MET A 513 -0.84 3.63 23.62
CA MET A 513 -0.13 4.81 24.16
C MET A 513 -1.01 6.05 24.17
N GLY A 514 -1.86 6.25 23.15
CA GLY A 514 -2.82 7.35 23.10
C GLY A 514 -3.80 7.31 24.26
N LEU A 515 -4.44 6.17 24.47
CA LEU A 515 -5.37 5.97 25.60
C LEU A 515 -4.67 6.17 26.95
N LYS A 516 -3.43 5.66 27.09
CA LYS A 516 -2.67 5.75 28.35
C LYS A 516 -2.28 7.18 28.70
N PHE A 517 -1.73 7.94 27.75
CA PHE A 517 -1.13 9.24 28.03
C PHE A 517 -2.03 10.44 27.75
N MET A 518 -3.01 10.26 26.85
CA MET A 518 -3.92 11.34 26.48
C MET A 518 -5.35 11.13 27.03
N GLY A 519 -5.68 9.92 27.48
CA GLY A 519 -7.01 9.60 28.01
C GLY A 519 -8.12 9.52 26.94
N ASP A 520 -7.79 9.64 25.66
CA ASP A 520 -8.69 9.47 24.51
C ASP A 520 -7.97 8.70 23.41
N VAL A 521 -8.74 8.19 22.43
CA VAL A 521 -8.21 7.47 21.27
C VAL A 521 -7.31 8.36 20.43
N PRO A 522 -6.24 7.83 19.80
CA PRO A 522 -5.33 8.66 18.98
C PRO A 522 -5.93 9.09 17.64
N PHE A 523 -6.90 8.36 17.13
CA PHE A 523 -7.63 8.62 15.87
C PHE A 523 -9.01 7.98 15.94
N ARG A 524 -9.96 8.53 15.19
CA ARG A 524 -11.34 8.01 15.16
C ARG A 524 -11.54 6.90 14.14
N GLU A 525 -10.81 6.94 13.03
CA GLU A 525 -10.89 5.98 11.95
C GLU A 525 -9.51 5.46 11.56
N VAL A 526 -9.47 4.21 11.11
CA VAL A 526 -8.28 3.56 10.54
C VAL A 526 -8.63 3.07 9.15
N TYR A 527 -8.18 3.81 8.13
CA TYR A 527 -8.36 3.41 6.74
C TYR A 527 -7.19 2.53 6.30
N ILE A 528 -7.51 1.27 6.05
CA ILE A 528 -6.54 0.26 5.60
C ILE A 528 -6.60 0.13 4.09
N HIS A 529 -5.51 0.51 3.43
CA HIS A 529 -5.35 0.35 1.99
C HIS A 529 -4.62 -0.94 1.61
N GLY A 530 -4.77 -1.36 0.34
CA GLY A 530 -4.01 -2.49 -0.21
C GLY A 530 -2.54 -2.14 -0.47
N LEU A 531 -1.70 -3.17 -0.58
CA LEU A 531 -0.28 -2.99 -0.90
C LEU A 531 -0.07 -2.88 -2.41
N VAL A 532 0.85 -2.01 -2.81
CA VAL A 532 1.27 -1.88 -4.20
C VAL A 532 2.29 -2.97 -4.53
N ARG A 533 1.96 -3.80 -5.51
CA ARG A 533 2.78 -4.88 -6.04
C ARG A 533 3.31 -4.53 -7.43
N ASP A 534 4.38 -5.19 -7.85
CA ASP A 534 4.88 -5.05 -9.22
C ASP A 534 3.91 -5.68 -10.25
N ALA A 535 4.19 -5.52 -11.53
CA ALA A 535 3.36 -6.07 -12.62
C ALA A 535 3.22 -7.60 -12.59
N HIS A 536 4.08 -8.30 -11.85
CA HIS A 536 4.07 -9.75 -11.66
C HIS A 536 3.36 -10.18 -10.36
N GLY A 537 2.80 -9.23 -9.60
CA GLY A 537 2.11 -9.49 -8.33
C GLY A 537 3.02 -9.69 -7.12
N HIS A 538 4.32 -9.38 -7.21
CA HIS A 538 5.25 -9.48 -6.08
C HIS A 538 5.27 -8.19 -5.26
N LYS A 539 5.38 -8.32 -3.94
CA LYS A 539 5.62 -7.18 -3.05
C LYS A 539 6.91 -6.47 -3.48
N MET A 540 6.83 -5.14 -3.66
CA MET A 540 8.00 -4.33 -3.98
C MET A 540 8.92 -4.22 -2.76
N SER A 541 10.18 -4.55 -2.92
CA SER A 541 11.20 -4.40 -1.88
C SER A 541 12.57 -4.09 -2.46
N LYS A 542 13.38 -3.34 -1.70
CA LYS A 542 14.76 -3.02 -2.12
C LYS A 542 15.63 -4.27 -2.25
N SER A 543 15.39 -5.27 -1.42
CA SER A 543 16.12 -6.56 -1.46
C SER A 543 15.86 -7.35 -2.75
N LYS A 544 14.65 -7.24 -3.32
CA LYS A 544 14.29 -7.89 -4.58
C LYS A 544 14.63 -7.07 -5.83
N GLY A 545 15.06 -5.81 -5.66
CA GLY A 545 15.38 -4.90 -6.75
C GLY A 545 14.20 -4.56 -7.68
N ASN A 546 12.96 -4.78 -7.26
CA ASN A 546 11.76 -4.51 -8.05
C ASN A 546 11.05 -3.20 -7.66
N VAL A 547 11.70 -2.38 -6.86
CA VAL A 547 11.20 -1.05 -6.45
C VAL A 547 11.28 -0.08 -7.62
N LEU A 548 10.21 0.72 -7.80
CA LEU A 548 10.17 1.87 -8.68
C LEU A 548 10.09 3.15 -7.84
N ASP A 549 10.90 4.13 -8.20
CA ASP A 549 10.84 5.47 -7.65
C ASP A 549 9.72 6.24 -8.37
N PRO A 550 8.76 6.85 -7.66
CA PRO A 550 7.68 7.60 -8.29
C PRO A 550 8.18 8.75 -9.18
N ILE A 551 9.35 9.32 -8.88
CA ILE A 551 9.93 10.39 -9.68
C ILE A 551 10.32 9.89 -11.09
N ASP A 552 10.74 8.65 -11.21
CA ASP A 552 11.07 8.06 -12.51
C ASP A 552 9.84 7.93 -13.43
N LEU A 553 8.65 7.83 -12.85
CA LEU A 553 7.40 7.82 -13.62
C LEU A 553 6.91 9.24 -13.93
N ILE A 554 7.11 10.15 -12.99
CA ILE A 554 6.70 11.55 -13.16
C ILE A 554 7.58 12.23 -14.24
N ASP A 555 8.89 12.12 -14.11
CA ASP A 555 9.85 12.86 -14.93
C ASP A 555 10.40 12.05 -16.11
N GLY A 556 10.23 10.74 -16.08
CA GLY A 556 10.84 9.80 -17.02
C GLY A 556 12.27 9.44 -16.63
N ILE A 557 12.75 8.30 -17.13
CA ILE A 557 14.13 7.84 -16.90
C ILE A 557 14.60 6.96 -18.05
N ASP A 558 15.85 7.16 -18.48
CA ASP A 558 16.49 6.32 -19.47
C ASP A 558 16.78 4.91 -18.94
N LEU A 559 16.73 3.90 -19.82
CA LEU A 559 16.89 2.50 -19.46
C LEU A 559 18.15 2.20 -18.64
N GLU A 560 19.31 2.65 -19.09
CA GLU A 560 20.57 2.30 -18.41
C GLU A 560 20.70 3.01 -17.06
N VAL A 561 20.17 4.22 -16.92
CA VAL A 561 20.09 4.94 -15.63
C VAL A 561 19.14 4.21 -14.69
N LEU A 562 18.01 3.69 -15.19
CA LEU A 562 17.08 2.87 -14.41
C LEU A 562 17.73 1.57 -13.93
N VAL A 563 18.50 0.89 -14.79
CA VAL A 563 19.24 -0.32 -14.45
C VAL A 563 20.25 -0.02 -13.35
N GLU A 564 21.05 1.02 -13.48
CA GLU A 564 22.02 1.45 -12.46
C GLU A 564 21.35 1.77 -11.14
N LYS A 565 20.23 2.51 -11.17
CA LYS A 565 19.46 2.89 -9.99
C LYS A 565 18.88 1.68 -9.24
N ARG A 566 18.48 0.63 -9.95
CA ARG A 566 17.90 -0.60 -9.37
C ARG A 566 18.96 -1.59 -8.89
N THR A 567 20.18 -1.53 -9.40
CA THR A 567 21.26 -2.47 -9.09
C THR A 567 22.37 -1.90 -8.20
N GLY A 568 22.54 -0.58 -8.19
CA GLY A 568 23.70 0.08 -7.56
C GLY A 568 23.70 0.12 -6.02
N SER A 569 22.57 -0.18 -5.34
CA SER A 569 22.46 -0.11 -3.87
C SER A 569 21.79 -1.37 -3.29
N MET A 570 22.02 -2.51 -3.94
CA MET A 570 21.33 -3.75 -3.55
C MET A 570 21.85 -4.36 -2.27
N MET A 571 20.92 -4.87 -1.45
CA MET A 571 21.24 -5.66 -0.26
C MET A 571 21.85 -7.02 -0.60
N GLN A 572 21.61 -7.53 -1.80
CA GLN A 572 22.13 -8.81 -2.31
C GLN A 572 22.81 -8.62 -3.66
N PRO A 573 24.11 -8.25 -3.70
CA PRO A 573 24.82 -7.93 -4.94
C PRO A 573 24.83 -9.05 -6.00
N HIS A 574 24.74 -10.31 -5.57
CA HIS A 574 24.70 -11.48 -6.47
C HIS A 574 23.43 -11.54 -7.35
N LEU A 575 22.38 -10.79 -7.02
CA LEU A 575 21.17 -10.70 -7.82
C LEU A 575 21.23 -9.58 -8.88
N ALA A 576 22.25 -8.72 -8.88
CA ALA A 576 22.32 -7.55 -9.73
C ALA A 576 22.17 -7.87 -11.23
N GLU A 577 22.87 -8.88 -11.75
CA GLU A 577 22.76 -9.28 -13.16
C GLU A 577 21.36 -9.78 -13.55
N LYS A 578 20.71 -10.53 -12.65
CA LYS A 578 19.34 -11.01 -12.87
C LYS A 578 18.37 -9.83 -12.94
N ILE A 579 18.51 -8.88 -12.03
CA ILE A 579 17.67 -7.68 -11.98
C ILE A 579 17.91 -6.78 -13.17
N ALA A 580 19.17 -6.57 -13.58
CA ALA A 580 19.50 -5.80 -14.78
C ALA A 580 18.83 -6.39 -16.04
N ARG A 581 18.91 -7.70 -16.23
CA ARG A 581 18.24 -8.40 -17.35
C ARG A 581 16.72 -8.26 -17.30
N GLN A 582 16.12 -8.42 -16.11
CA GLN A 582 14.68 -8.28 -15.95
C GLN A 582 14.25 -6.83 -16.21
N THR A 583 15.00 -5.84 -15.70
CA THR A 583 14.73 -4.41 -15.95
C THR A 583 14.71 -4.06 -17.43
N ARG A 584 15.71 -4.54 -18.19
CA ARG A 584 15.77 -4.32 -19.65
C ARG A 584 14.63 -4.99 -20.41
N LYS A 585 14.13 -6.10 -19.91
CA LYS A 585 12.96 -6.82 -20.47
C LYS A 585 11.65 -6.08 -20.18
N ASP A 586 11.47 -5.61 -18.93
CA ASP A 586 10.23 -4.97 -18.51
C ASP A 586 10.11 -3.52 -19.00
N PHE A 587 11.24 -2.84 -19.23
CA PHE A 587 11.31 -1.43 -19.62
C PHE A 587 12.25 -1.21 -20.82
N PRO A 588 11.97 -1.78 -22.01
CA PRO A 588 12.91 -1.82 -23.13
C PRO A 588 13.32 -0.45 -23.68
N GLY A 589 12.58 0.61 -23.37
CA GLY A 589 12.86 2.00 -23.75
C GLY A 589 13.08 2.94 -22.56
N GLY A 590 13.29 2.40 -21.35
CA GLY A 590 13.18 3.19 -20.12
C GLY A 590 11.72 3.47 -19.75
N ILE A 591 11.49 4.49 -18.94
CA ILE A 591 10.15 4.92 -18.52
C ILE A 591 9.91 6.34 -19.07
N PRO A 592 8.86 6.54 -19.89
CA PRO A 592 8.53 7.88 -20.37
C PRO A 592 7.96 8.74 -19.24
N SER A 593 8.06 10.07 -19.38
CA SER A 593 7.44 10.99 -18.44
C SER A 593 5.91 10.96 -18.56
N PHE A 594 5.23 10.80 -17.43
CA PHE A 594 3.77 10.81 -17.35
C PHE A 594 3.20 12.07 -16.67
N GLY A 595 4.00 12.74 -15.83
CA GLY A 595 3.55 13.84 -14.96
C GLY A 595 2.92 13.36 -13.66
N THR A 596 2.86 14.25 -12.69
CA THR A 596 2.37 13.96 -11.33
C THR A 596 0.86 13.69 -11.31
N ASP A 597 0.07 14.48 -12.00
CA ASP A 597 -1.40 14.35 -11.99
C ASP A 597 -1.86 13.01 -12.58
N ALA A 598 -1.21 12.52 -13.65
CA ALA A 598 -1.50 11.22 -14.22
C ALA A 598 -1.20 10.08 -13.25
N LEU A 599 -0.10 10.14 -12.51
CA LEU A 599 0.26 9.16 -11.50
C LEU A 599 -0.75 9.18 -10.33
N ARG A 600 -1.09 10.36 -9.83
CA ARG A 600 -2.06 10.55 -8.73
C ARG A 600 -3.44 10.03 -9.12
N PHE A 601 -3.90 10.34 -10.34
CA PHE A 601 -5.19 9.83 -10.81
C PHE A 601 -5.19 8.30 -10.95
N THR A 602 -4.07 7.74 -11.40
CA THR A 602 -3.89 6.27 -11.46
C THR A 602 -4.06 5.66 -10.08
N PHE A 603 -3.40 6.22 -9.07
CA PHE A 603 -3.51 5.73 -7.70
C PHE A 603 -4.92 5.85 -7.13
N ALA A 604 -5.58 6.99 -7.32
CA ALA A 604 -6.96 7.17 -6.90
C ALA A 604 -7.89 6.13 -7.56
N ALA A 605 -7.76 5.93 -8.87
CA ALA A 605 -8.58 4.96 -9.62
C ALA A 605 -8.33 3.49 -9.23
N MET A 606 -7.18 3.19 -8.62
CA MET A 606 -6.81 1.85 -8.16
C MET A 606 -7.09 1.64 -6.66
N ALA A 607 -7.49 2.67 -5.93
CA ALA A 607 -7.70 2.65 -4.48
C ALA A 607 -8.98 1.92 -4.07
N SER A 608 -9.17 0.68 -4.54
CA SER A 608 -10.26 -0.17 -4.08
C SER A 608 -10.00 -0.66 -2.66
N THR A 609 -11.05 -0.80 -1.85
CA THR A 609 -10.93 -1.18 -0.44
C THR A 609 -10.34 -2.58 -0.27
N GLY A 610 -9.23 -2.67 0.46
CA GLY A 610 -8.69 -3.92 1.03
C GLY A 610 -8.06 -4.90 0.04
N ARG A 611 -7.80 -4.51 -1.22
CA ARG A 611 -7.15 -5.37 -2.22
C ARG A 611 -5.76 -4.86 -2.58
N ASP A 612 -4.82 -5.77 -2.73
CA ASP A 612 -3.51 -5.46 -3.28
C ASP A 612 -3.62 -4.95 -4.72
N ILE A 613 -2.76 -4.02 -5.06
CA ILE A 613 -2.77 -3.28 -6.33
C ILE A 613 -1.59 -3.75 -7.18
N ASN A 614 -1.89 -4.42 -8.28
CA ASN A 614 -0.87 -4.72 -9.30
C ASN A 614 -0.66 -3.47 -10.16
N PHE A 615 0.51 -2.89 -10.04
CA PHE A 615 0.86 -1.65 -10.73
C PHE A 615 1.17 -1.90 -12.21
N ASP A 616 0.48 -1.17 -13.10
CA ASP A 616 0.61 -1.30 -14.56
C ASP A 616 0.85 0.09 -15.19
N LEU A 617 1.95 0.24 -15.93
CA LEU A 617 2.31 1.47 -16.64
C LEU A 617 1.29 1.89 -17.69
N ASN A 618 0.61 0.94 -18.34
CA ASN A 618 -0.40 1.26 -19.36
C ASN A 618 -1.56 2.06 -18.79
N ARG A 619 -1.88 1.87 -17.51
CA ARG A 619 -2.91 2.65 -16.83
C ARG A 619 -2.51 4.11 -16.66
N ILE A 620 -1.25 4.37 -16.31
CA ILE A 620 -0.76 5.75 -16.18
C ILE A 620 -0.84 6.46 -17.54
N GLU A 621 -0.47 5.78 -18.63
CA GLU A 621 -0.59 6.33 -19.97
C GLU A 621 -2.05 6.70 -20.31
N GLY A 622 -3.00 5.86 -19.94
CA GLY A 622 -4.43 6.15 -20.07
C GLY A 622 -4.82 7.45 -19.35
N TYR A 623 -4.36 7.64 -18.13
CA TYR A 623 -4.68 8.85 -17.35
C TYR A 623 -3.85 10.08 -17.77
N ARG A 624 -2.66 9.91 -18.31
CA ARG A 624 -1.96 11.00 -19.03
C ARG A 624 -2.80 11.50 -20.22
N ASN A 625 -3.37 10.58 -20.98
CA ASN A 625 -4.28 10.93 -22.09
C ASN A 625 -5.56 11.60 -21.60
N PHE A 626 -6.07 11.21 -20.43
CA PHE A 626 -7.18 11.90 -19.76
C PHE A 626 -6.83 13.37 -19.43
N CYS A 627 -5.66 13.62 -18.82
CA CYS A 627 -5.19 14.98 -18.57
C CYS A 627 -5.07 15.79 -19.87
N ASN A 628 -4.55 15.21 -20.93
CA ASN A 628 -4.49 15.84 -22.25
C ASN A 628 -5.89 16.15 -22.83
N LYS A 629 -6.86 15.26 -22.61
CA LYS A 629 -8.26 15.49 -23.05
C LYS A 629 -8.89 16.65 -22.30
N LEU A 630 -8.72 16.70 -20.97
CA LEU A 630 -9.18 17.81 -20.13
C LEU A 630 -8.55 19.14 -20.58
N TRP A 631 -7.24 19.15 -20.85
CA TRP A 631 -6.53 20.30 -21.37
C TRP A 631 -7.10 20.81 -22.68
N ASN A 632 -7.37 19.90 -23.62
CA ASN A 632 -7.96 20.24 -24.92
C ASN A 632 -9.41 20.72 -24.79
N ALA A 633 -10.18 20.14 -23.88
CA ALA A 633 -11.53 20.62 -23.56
C ALA A 633 -11.50 22.06 -23.03
N ALA A 634 -10.60 22.36 -22.09
CA ALA A 634 -10.41 23.71 -21.60
C ALA A 634 -9.99 24.69 -22.71
N ARG A 635 -9.12 24.28 -23.61
CA ARG A 635 -8.75 25.12 -24.77
C ARG A 635 -9.96 25.40 -25.67
N TYR A 636 -10.81 24.42 -25.93
CA TYR A 636 -12.05 24.63 -26.69
C TYR A 636 -12.95 25.64 -25.99
N VAL A 637 -13.15 25.50 -24.68
CA VAL A 637 -13.95 26.44 -23.89
C VAL A 637 -13.37 27.85 -24.00
N LEU A 638 -12.07 28.05 -23.76
CA LEU A 638 -11.42 29.35 -23.82
C LEU A 638 -11.51 30.02 -25.20
N ILE A 639 -11.34 29.25 -26.27
CA ILE A 639 -11.47 29.76 -27.66
C ILE A 639 -12.87 30.31 -27.90
N ASN A 640 -13.91 29.73 -27.34
CA ASN A 640 -15.31 30.12 -27.54
C ASN A 640 -15.82 31.16 -26.51
N THR A 641 -15.03 31.47 -25.47
CA THR A 641 -15.49 32.28 -24.32
C THR A 641 -14.60 33.45 -23.98
N GLU A 642 -13.26 33.40 -24.27
CA GLU A 642 -12.37 34.53 -24.05
C GLU A 642 -12.79 35.74 -24.86
N GLY A 643 -13.00 36.88 -24.20
CA GLY A 643 -13.47 38.13 -24.82
C GLY A 643 -14.94 38.16 -25.19
N GLN A 644 -15.71 37.14 -24.84
CA GLN A 644 -17.15 37.04 -25.04
C GLN A 644 -17.90 37.19 -23.72
N ASP A 645 -19.18 37.62 -23.81
CA ASP A 645 -20.06 37.61 -22.64
C ASP A 645 -20.49 36.20 -22.25
N CYS A 646 -20.12 35.81 -21.05
CA CYS A 646 -20.45 34.49 -20.43
C CYS A 646 -21.56 34.67 -19.36
N GLY A 647 -22.46 35.60 -19.51
CA GLY A 647 -23.59 35.82 -18.63
C GLY A 647 -23.31 36.69 -17.41
N GLN A 648 -22.17 37.43 -17.38
CA GLN A 648 -21.79 38.29 -16.26
C GLN A 648 -22.12 39.79 -16.46
N GLN A 649 -22.38 40.21 -17.69
CA GLN A 649 -22.60 41.60 -18.03
C GLN A 649 -24.08 41.99 -17.90
N GLY A 650 -24.93 41.11 -17.42
CA GLY A 650 -26.38 41.26 -17.41
C GLY A 650 -27.00 40.98 -18.77
N GLY A 651 -28.30 40.80 -18.81
CA GLY A 651 -29.05 40.44 -20.02
C GLY A 651 -29.70 39.09 -19.93
N GLU A 652 -30.57 38.82 -20.89
CA GLU A 652 -31.32 37.55 -20.96
C GLU A 652 -30.39 36.39 -21.24
N ILE A 653 -30.61 35.25 -20.54
CA ILE A 653 -29.92 34.00 -20.72
C ILE A 653 -30.94 32.95 -21.03
N GLU A 654 -30.74 32.24 -22.14
CA GLU A 654 -31.54 31.10 -22.56
C GLU A 654 -30.69 29.84 -22.55
N LEU A 655 -31.09 28.84 -21.74
CA LEU A 655 -30.42 27.57 -21.65
C LEU A 655 -31.05 26.56 -22.57
N SER A 656 -30.25 25.96 -23.42
CA SER A 656 -30.69 24.84 -24.28
C SER A 656 -30.99 23.58 -23.47
N GLY A 657 -31.65 22.58 -24.07
CA GLY A 657 -31.83 21.25 -23.47
C GLY A 657 -30.48 20.61 -23.10
N ALA A 658 -29.46 20.78 -23.94
CA ALA A 658 -28.11 20.29 -23.67
C ALA A 658 -27.43 20.98 -22.48
N ASP A 659 -27.65 22.30 -22.31
CA ASP A 659 -27.13 23.06 -21.16
C ASP A 659 -27.76 22.59 -19.85
N ARG A 660 -29.10 22.41 -19.83
CA ARG A 660 -29.82 21.92 -18.65
C ARG A 660 -29.43 20.46 -18.33
N TRP A 661 -29.25 19.63 -19.35
CA TRP A 661 -28.79 18.25 -19.20
C TRP A 661 -27.40 18.15 -18.53
N ILE A 662 -26.39 18.86 -19.04
CA ILE A 662 -25.04 18.76 -18.50
C ILE A 662 -24.94 19.32 -17.06
N VAL A 663 -25.72 20.36 -16.77
CA VAL A 663 -25.84 20.91 -15.41
C VAL A 663 -26.47 19.87 -14.48
N SER A 664 -27.54 19.21 -14.90
CA SER A 664 -28.19 18.13 -14.12
C SER A 664 -27.23 16.97 -13.84
N ARG A 665 -26.51 16.52 -14.88
CA ARG A 665 -25.49 15.47 -14.75
C ARG A 665 -24.37 15.87 -13.79
N LEU A 666 -23.96 17.14 -13.81
CA LEU A 666 -22.96 17.66 -12.90
C LEU A 666 -23.43 17.59 -11.43
N GLN A 667 -24.71 17.90 -11.14
CA GLN A 667 -25.24 17.79 -9.76
C GLN A 667 -25.18 16.36 -9.26
N THR A 668 -25.67 15.41 -10.08
CA THR A 668 -25.64 13.99 -9.74
C THR A 668 -24.21 13.48 -9.51
N THR A 669 -23.27 13.86 -10.38
CA THR A 669 -21.86 13.48 -10.26
C THR A 669 -21.22 14.11 -9.04
N THR A 670 -21.52 15.37 -8.74
CA THR A 670 -21.02 16.06 -7.55
C THR A 670 -21.40 15.33 -6.27
N GLN A 671 -22.67 14.95 -6.13
CA GLN A 671 -23.12 14.20 -4.95
C GLN A 671 -22.41 12.84 -4.84
N GLN A 672 -22.34 12.08 -5.93
CA GLN A 672 -21.65 10.78 -5.96
C GLN A 672 -20.17 10.90 -5.57
N VAL A 673 -19.47 11.91 -6.07
CA VAL A 673 -18.06 12.16 -5.78
C VAL A 673 -17.87 12.48 -4.29
N ILE A 674 -18.74 13.32 -3.70
CA ILE A 674 -18.70 13.64 -2.27
C ILE A 674 -18.91 12.38 -1.43
N ASP A 675 -19.97 11.63 -1.71
CA ASP A 675 -20.33 10.43 -0.95
C ASP A 675 -19.22 9.37 -1.01
N ASN A 676 -18.70 9.13 -2.21
CA ASN A 676 -17.61 8.17 -2.40
C ASN A 676 -16.33 8.60 -1.67
N THR A 677 -15.98 9.88 -1.72
CA THR A 677 -14.77 10.38 -1.03
C THR A 677 -14.90 10.28 0.48
N GLN A 678 -16.07 10.60 1.04
CA GLN A 678 -16.35 10.47 2.48
C GLN A 678 -16.33 9.02 2.97
N HIS A 679 -16.61 8.07 2.09
CA HIS A 679 -16.56 6.63 2.39
C HIS A 679 -15.24 5.97 1.97
N TYR A 680 -14.19 6.74 1.70
CA TYR A 680 -12.85 6.26 1.28
C TYR A 680 -12.87 5.43 -0.01
N ARG A 681 -13.87 5.65 -0.89
CA ARG A 681 -13.99 5.01 -2.19
C ARG A 681 -13.41 5.91 -3.29
N LEU A 682 -12.11 6.22 -3.17
CA LEU A 682 -11.42 7.08 -4.14
C LEU A 682 -11.41 6.46 -5.54
N ASP A 683 -11.50 5.15 -5.66
CA ASP A 683 -11.70 4.43 -6.92
C ASP A 683 -13.00 4.85 -7.62
N LEU A 684 -14.11 4.88 -6.88
CA LEU A 684 -15.39 5.33 -7.43
C LEU A 684 -15.44 6.85 -7.63
N THR A 685 -14.75 7.61 -6.78
CA THR A 685 -14.56 9.06 -6.97
C THR A 685 -13.87 9.34 -8.31
N ALA A 686 -12.73 8.70 -8.55
CA ALA A 686 -11.97 8.84 -9.80
C ALA A 686 -12.77 8.37 -11.02
N GLN A 687 -13.50 7.26 -10.91
CA GLN A 687 -14.37 6.76 -11.97
C GLN A 687 -15.50 7.74 -12.31
N GLY A 688 -16.20 8.28 -11.31
CA GLY A 688 -17.28 9.25 -11.52
C GLY A 688 -16.77 10.53 -12.21
N ILE A 689 -15.63 11.04 -11.76
CA ILE A 689 -14.97 12.20 -12.38
C ILE A 689 -14.56 11.88 -13.83
N TYR A 690 -13.93 10.74 -14.07
CA TYR A 690 -13.50 10.32 -15.40
C TYR A 690 -14.67 10.22 -16.36
N SER A 691 -15.74 9.49 -15.97
CA SER A 691 -16.90 9.28 -16.83
C SER A 691 -17.61 10.61 -17.13
N PHE A 692 -17.78 11.49 -16.16
CA PHE A 692 -18.39 12.78 -16.41
C PHE A 692 -17.56 13.64 -17.40
N ILE A 693 -16.25 13.74 -17.16
CA ILE A 693 -15.39 14.58 -18.02
C ILE A 693 -15.26 13.97 -19.42
N TRP A 694 -14.93 12.69 -19.50
CA TRP A 694 -14.61 12.05 -20.78
C TRP A 694 -15.86 11.77 -21.59
N ASP A 695 -16.83 11.03 -21.00
CA ASP A 695 -17.94 10.48 -21.73
C ASP A 695 -19.10 11.47 -21.90
N GLU A 696 -19.32 12.39 -20.92
CA GLU A 696 -20.44 13.31 -20.97
C GLU A 696 -20.02 14.71 -21.41
N TYR A 697 -19.05 15.32 -20.71
CA TYR A 697 -18.65 16.69 -21.02
C TYR A 697 -17.90 16.78 -22.35
N CYS A 698 -16.84 16.01 -22.54
CA CYS A 698 -16.01 16.08 -23.75
C CYS A 698 -16.66 15.45 -24.98
N ASP A 699 -17.21 14.23 -24.85
CA ASP A 699 -17.70 13.49 -26.01
C ASP A 699 -19.10 13.94 -26.46
N TRP A 700 -19.88 14.50 -25.56
CA TRP A 700 -21.23 14.96 -25.86
C TRP A 700 -21.41 16.46 -25.74
N TYR A 701 -21.23 17.03 -24.53
CA TYR A 701 -21.64 18.42 -24.31
C TYR A 701 -20.86 19.42 -25.16
N LEU A 702 -19.53 19.27 -25.27
CA LEU A 702 -18.74 20.13 -26.14
C LEU A 702 -19.19 20.04 -27.61
N GLU A 703 -19.60 18.88 -28.07
CA GLU A 703 -20.13 18.71 -29.43
C GLU A 703 -21.53 19.30 -29.57
N LEU A 704 -22.42 19.14 -28.57
CA LEU A 704 -23.75 19.73 -28.52
C LEU A 704 -23.72 21.26 -28.41
N SER A 705 -22.66 21.86 -27.86
CA SER A 705 -22.50 23.32 -27.82
C SER A 705 -22.27 23.96 -29.20
N LYS A 706 -21.66 23.23 -30.13
CA LYS A 706 -21.29 23.76 -31.46
C LYS A 706 -22.46 24.21 -32.31
N PRO A 707 -23.58 23.47 -32.42
CA PRO A 707 -24.77 23.91 -33.17
C PRO A 707 -25.35 25.24 -32.67
N VAL A 708 -25.22 25.57 -31.39
CA VAL A 708 -25.68 26.85 -30.84
C VAL A 708 -24.66 27.96 -31.11
N LEU A 709 -23.38 27.71 -30.80
CA LEU A 709 -22.33 28.73 -30.93
C LEU A 709 -21.99 29.11 -32.35
N ASN A 710 -22.10 28.15 -33.31
CA ASN A 710 -21.76 28.36 -34.71
C ASN A 710 -22.98 28.72 -35.58
N ASN A 711 -24.19 28.73 -35.01
CA ASN A 711 -25.40 29.11 -35.77
C ASN A 711 -25.49 30.64 -35.85
N PRO A 712 -25.43 31.22 -37.07
CA PRO A 712 -25.60 32.67 -37.25
C PRO A 712 -26.97 33.19 -36.75
N ASP A 713 -28.01 32.34 -36.85
CA ASP A 713 -29.39 32.68 -36.50
C ASP A 713 -29.72 32.46 -35.01
N ALA A 714 -28.81 31.89 -34.24
CA ALA A 714 -29.01 31.70 -32.78
C ALA A 714 -29.12 33.06 -32.09
N SER A 715 -30.02 33.19 -31.12
CA SER A 715 -30.16 34.40 -30.31
C SER A 715 -28.88 34.64 -29.49
N GLU A 716 -28.59 35.91 -29.18
CA GLU A 716 -27.48 36.20 -28.30
C GLU A 716 -27.73 35.69 -26.87
N ALA A 717 -29.00 35.59 -26.46
CA ALA A 717 -29.38 34.96 -25.18
C ALA A 717 -29.02 33.50 -25.15
N ALA A 718 -29.26 32.73 -26.22
CA ALA A 718 -28.89 31.30 -26.34
C ALA A 718 -27.37 31.12 -26.37
N ARG A 719 -26.63 31.91 -27.18
CA ARG A 719 -25.17 31.87 -27.21
C ARG A 719 -24.57 32.22 -25.84
N ARG A 720 -25.10 33.20 -25.15
CA ARG A 720 -24.68 33.56 -23.80
C ARG A 720 -24.94 32.45 -22.78
N GLY A 721 -26.12 31.80 -22.85
CA GLY A 721 -26.46 30.64 -22.01
C GLY A 721 -25.49 29.49 -22.18
N THR A 722 -25.16 29.11 -23.40
CA THR A 722 -24.21 28.03 -23.71
C THR A 722 -22.79 28.40 -23.28
N ARG A 723 -22.33 29.66 -23.51
CA ARG A 723 -20.99 30.09 -23.01
C ARG A 723 -20.94 30.06 -21.49
N GLN A 724 -21.97 30.55 -20.80
CA GLN A 724 -22.07 30.50 -19.36
C GLN A 724 -21.99 29.06 -18.84
N THR A 725 -22.72 28.13 -19.46
CA THR A 725 -22.71 26.73 -19.07
C THR A 725 -21.34 26.09 -19.30
N LEU A 726 -20.69 26.34 -20.45
CA LEU A 726 -19.33 25.86 -20.73
C LEU A 726 -18.36 26.24 -19.64
N VAL A 727 -18.32 27.51 -19.22
CA VAL A 727 -17.33 27.97 -18.21
C VAL A 727 -17.70 27.54 -16.80
N ARG A 728 -19.00 27.55 -16.43
CA ARG A 728 -19.44 27.15 -15.09
C ARG A 728 -19.24 25.66 -14.84
N VAL A 729 -19.64 24.82 -15.80
CA VAL A 729 -19.42 23.37 -15.67
C VAL A 729 -17.94 23.06 -15.58
N LEU A 730 -17.10 23.64 -16.43
CA LEU A 730 -15.66 23.43 -16.39
C LEU A 730 -15.06 23.91 -15.06
N GLU A 731 -15.41 25.09 -14.59
CA GLU A 731 -14.94 25.65 -13.31
C GLU A 731 -15.29 24.71 -12.14
N THR A 732 -16.52 24.22 -12.09
CA THR A 732 -16.97 23.27 -11.06
C THR A 732 -16.24 21.94 -11.15
N VAL A 733 -16.07 21.40 -12.34
CA VAL A 733 -15.29 20.16 -12.57
C VAL A 733 -13.85 20.30 -12.10
N LEU A 734 -13.21 21.44 -12.35
CA LEU A 734 -11.84 21.67 -11.87
C LEU A 734 -11.76 21.64 -10.35
N ARG A 735 -12.76 22.20 -9.64
CA ARG A 735 -12.82 22.08 -8.17
C ARG A 735 -13.08 20.66 -7.70
N LEU A 736 -13.94 19.88 -8.40
CA LEU A 736 -14.18 18.49 -8.08
C LEU A 736 -12.90 17.62 -8.23
N THR A 737 -12.09 17.91 -9.25
CA THR A 737 -10.89 17.12 -9.57
C THR A 737 -9.66 17.53 -8.76
N HIS A 738 -9.63 18.76 -8.24
CA HIS A 738 -8.44 19.34 -7.60
C HIS A 738 -7.82 18.47 -6.49
N PRO A 739 -8.57 17.77 -5.64
CA PRO A 739 -7.98 16.88 -4.65
C PRO A 739 -7.12 15.76 -5.26
N ILE A 740 -7.43 15.30 -6.47
CA ILE A 740 -6.72 14.19 -7.11
C ILE A 740 -5.65 14.71 -8.08
N ILE A 741 -5.99 15.67 -8.94
CA ILE A 741 -5.11 16.24 -9.98
C ILE A 741 -4.89 17.75 -9.77
N PRO A 742 -4.12 18.11 -8.75
CA PRO A 742 -4.05 19.49 -8.29
C PRO A 742 -3.40 20.47 -9.28
N PHE A 743 -2.42 20.02 -10.09
CA PHE A 743 -1.63 20.90 -10.92
C PHE A 743 -2.35 21.36 -12.19
N ILE A 744 -2.89 20.43 -12.95
CA ILE A 744 -3.66 20.75 -14.16
C ILE A 744 -4.94 21.52 -13.82
N SER A 745 -5.59 21.16 -12.72
CA SER A 745 -6.80 21.85 -12.28
C SER A 745 -6.51 23.29 -11.86
N GLU A 746 -5.44 23.56 -11.12
CA GLU A 746 -5.01 24.93 -10.78
C GLU A 746 -4.69 25.73 -12.06
N GLU A 747 -3.88 25.18 -12.95
CA GLU A 747 -3.45 25.87 -14.18
C GLU A 747 -4.63 26.30 -15.07
N ILE A 748 -5.58 25.41 -15.25
CA ILE A 748 -6.78 25.70 -16.06
C ILE A 748 -7.70 26.66 -15.29
N TRP A 749 -7.87 26.45 -13.99
CA TRP A 749 -8.78 27.25 -13.16
C TRP A 749 -8.42 28.72 -13.15
N GLN A 750 -7.14 29.07 -13.12
CA GLN A 750 -6.67 30.45 -13.15
C GLN A 750 -7.18 31.24 -14.38
N ARG A 751 -7.48 30.54 -15.46
CA ARG A 751 -8.02 31.15 -16.70
C ARG A 751 -9.54 31.12 -16.78
N VAL A 752 -10.14 30.04 -16.29
CA VAL A 752 -11.59 29.78 -16.40
C VAL A 752 -12.38 30.51 -15.32
N ALA A 753 -11.86 30.60 -14.11
CA ALA A 753 -12.54 31.19 -12.96
C ALA A 753 -13.00 32.64 -13.19
N PRO A 754 -12.18 33.53 -13.78
CA PRO A 754 -12.63 34.92 -14.06
C PRO A 754 -13.80 34.95 -15.07
N LEU A 755 -13.83 34.04 -16.05
CA LEU A 755 -14.90 33.93 -17.04
C LEU A 755 -16.20 33.38 -16.42
N ALA A 756 -16.08 32.56 -15.37
CA ALA A 756 -17.21 32.09 -14.58
C ALA A 756 -17.66 33.08 -13.49
N GLY A 757 -16.99 34.26 -13.36
CA GLY A 757 -17.25 35.22 -12.30
C GLY A 757 -16.73 34.80 -10.92
N VAL A 758 -15.87 33.79 -10.85
CA VAL A 758 -15.30 33.30 -9.60
C VAL A 758 -14.00 34.04 -9.31
N LYS A 759 -13.91 34.64 -8.13
CA LYS A 759 -12.71 35.35 -7.68
C LYS A 759 -11.94 34.51 -6.68
N GLY A 760 -10.63 34.58 -6.72
CA GLY A 760 -9.73 33.87 -5.77
C GLY A 760 -8.30 33.79 -6.29
N GLU A 761 -7.34 33.57 -5.39
CA GLU A 761 -5.92 33.48 -5.74
C GLU A 761 -5.53 32.05 -6.16
N THR A 762 -6.23 31.06 -5.61
CA THR A 762 -5.98 29.64 -5.84
C THR A 762 -7.26 28.82 -5.73
N ILE A 763 -7.35 27.76 -6.51
CA ILE A 763 -8.42 26.77 -6.41
C ILE A 763 -8.37 26.02 -5.06
N THR A 764 -7.19 25.86 -4.46
CA THR A 764 -6.95 25.12 -3.22
C THR A 764 -7.82 25.60 -2.04
N HIS A 765 -8.15 26.91 -2.01
CA HIS A 765 -8.98 27.53 -0.97
C HIS A 765 -10.40 27.84 -1.44
N ARG A 766 -10.80 27.35 -2.61
CA ARG A 766 -12.19 27.52 -3.05
C ARG A 766 -13.09 26.48 -2.40
N PRO A 767 -14.35 26.84 -2.09
CA PRO A 767 -15.30 25.86 -1.57
C PRO A 767 -15.45 24.65 -2.50
N TYR A 768 -15.37 23.44 -1.94
CA TYR A 768 -15.66 22.23 -2.70
C TYR A 768 -17.09 22.30 -3.22
N PRO A 769 -17.37 21.89 -4.48
CA PRO A 769 -18.71 21.93 -5.04
C PRO A 769 -19.72 21.19 -4.17
N GLN A 770 -20.93 21.74 -4.08
CA GLN A 770 -22.09 21.12 -3.45
C GLN A 770 -23.11 20.82 -4.53
N SER A 771 -23.82 19.70 -4.43
CA SER A 771 -24.96 19.42 -5.30
C SER A 771 -26.15 20.31 -4.94
N ASP A 772 -26.90 20.75 -5.96
CA ASP A 772 -28.14 21.48 -5.84
C ASP A 772 -29.22 20.76 -6.65
N ASP A 773 -30.09 20.07 -5.94
CA ASP A 773 -31.15 19.27 -6.55
C ASP A 773 -32.15 20.12 -7.35
N SER A 774 -32.24 21.44 -7.04
CA SER A 774 -33.11 22.35 -7.79
C SER A 774 -32.64 22.62 -9.23
N LEU A 775 -31.37 22.28 -9.52
CA LEU A 775 -30.78 22.37 -10.86
C LEU A 775 -30.89 21.06 -11.67
N VAL A 776 -31.50 20.03 -11.11
CA VAL A 776 -31.74 18.75 -11.80
C VAL A 776 -33.01 18.83 -12.63
N ASP A 777 -32.86 18.81 -13.95
CA ASP A 777 -33.94 18.77 -14.93
C ASP A 777 -34.07 17.36 -15.55
N GLN A 778 -34.97 16.55 -14.98
CA GLN A 778 -35.19 15.19 -15.43
C GLN A 778 -35.70 15.13 -16.90
N ALA A 779 -36.50 16.12 -17.31
CA ALA A 779 -37.00 16.18 -18.67
C ALA A 779 -35.84 16.40 -19.67
N ALA A 780 -34.92 17.32 -19.35
CA ALA A 780 -33.73 17.52 -20.16
C ALA A 780 -32.80 16.29 -20.18
N MET A 781 -32.71 15.57 -19.07
CA MET A 781 -31.96 14.32 -19.00
C MET A 781 -32.53 13.24 -19.93
N ASP A 782 -33.82 13.03 -19.89
CA ASP A 782 -34.54 12.05 -20.74
C ASP A 782 -34.49 12.43 -22.22
N GLU A 783 -34.59 13.72 -22.53
CA GLU A 783 -34.51 14.27 -23.86
C GLU A 783 -33.12 14.09 -24.49
N MET A 784 -32.07 14.43 -23.77
CA MET A 784 -30.70 14.25 -24.26
C MET A 784 -30.27 12.78 -24.34
N GLU A 785 -30.82 11.91 -23.52
CA GLU A 785 -30.61 10.47 -23.67
C GLU A 785 -31.22 9.96 -24.96
N TRP A 786 -32.42 10.42 -25.33
CA TRP A 786 -33.03 10.14 -26.60
C TRP A 786 -32.16 10.65 -27.78
N VAL A 787 -31.64 11.87 -27.70
CA VAL A 787 -30.74 12.45 -28.72
C VAL A 787 -29.47 11.58 -28.85
N LYS A 788 -28.89 11.16 -27.74
CA LYS A 788 -27.71 10.28 -27.75
C LYS A 788 -28.02 8.94 -28.43
N GLN A 789 -29.17 8.31 -28.12
CA GLN A 789 -29.59 7.05 -28.73
C GLN A 789 -29.79 7.20 -30.23
N PHE A 790 -30.38 8.31 -30.68
CA PHE A 790 -30.54 8.61 -32.10
C PHE A 790 -29.18 8.69 -32.81
N VAL A 791 -28.29 9.52 -32.29
CA VAL A 791 -26.95 9.74 -32.86
C VAL A 791 -26.14 8.44 -32.85
N LEU A 792 -26.20 7.67 -31.78
CA LEU A 792 -25.50 6.37 -31.66
C LEU A 792 -26.09 5.34 -32.61
N GLY A 793 -27.42 5.32 -32.81
CA GLY A 793 -28.11 4.47 -33.81
C GLY A 793 -27.57 4.71 -35.22
N VAL A 794 -27.50 5.96 -35.62
CA VAL A 794 -26.94 6.33 -36.95
C VAL A 794 -25.44 5.96 -37.03
N ARG A 795 -24.65 6.26 -36.00
CA ARG A 795 -23.22 5.93 -35.98
C ARG A 795 -22.97 4.43 -36.04
N LYS A 796 -23.78 3.64 -35.35
CA LYS A 796 -23.70 2.16 -35.34
C LYS A 796 -23.99 1.59 -36.71
N ILE A 797 -25.04 2.07 -37.41
CA ILE A 797 -25.36 1.66 -38.77
C ILE A 797 -24.20 2.07 -39.70
N ARG A 798 -23.73 3.31 -39.63
CA ARG A 798 -22.61 3.84 -40.41
C ARG A 798 -21.35 2.98 -40.29
N SER A 799 -20.98 2.64 -39.04
CA SER A 799 -19.81 1.78 -38.75
C SER A 799 -20.04 0.34 -39.24
N GLY A 800 -21.21 -0.23 -38.99
CA GLY A 800 -21.55 -1.60 -39.39
C GLY A 800 -21.55 -1.80 -40.90
N MET A 801 -21.89 -0.75 -41.65
CA MET A 801 -21.94 -0.74 -43.11
C MET A 801 -20.73 -0.04 -43.77
N ASN A 802 -19.72 0.32 -42.98
CA ASN A 802 -18.50 0.97 -43.48
C ASN A 802 -18.74 2.22 -44.33
N ILE A 803 -19.76 3.02 -44.00
CA ILE A 803 -20.08 4.25 -44.72
C ILE A 803 -19.12 5.36 -44.28
N ASP A 804 -18.62 6.15 -45.25
CA ASP A 804 -17.72 7.28 -44.95
C ASP A 804 -18.34 8.17 -43.84
N PRO A 805 -17.63 8.40 -42.74
CA PRO A 805 -18.11 9.26 -41.64
C PRO A 805 -18.51 10.68 -42.10
N ARG A 806 -18.06 11.14 -43.24
CA ARG A 806 -18.35 12.48 -43.76
C ARG A 806 -19.60 12.52 -44.66
N LYS A 807 -20.08 11.41 -45.15
CA LYS A 807 -21.24 11.34 -46.05
C LYS A 807 -22.51 11.64 -45.28
N PRO A 808 -23.31 12.67 -45.62
CA PRO A 808 -24.62 12.88 -45.01
C PRO A 808 -25.59 11.74 -45.41
N LEU A 809 -26.42 11.31 -44.48
CA LEU A 809 -27.34 10.17 -44.66
C LEU A 809 -28.77 10.63 -44.55
N PRO A 810 -29.66 10.16 -45.44
CA PRO A 810 -31.11 10.29 -45.22
C PRO A 810 -31.52 9.30 -44.12
N VAL A 811 -32.41 9.74 -43.24
CA VAL A 811 -32.99 8.94 -42.17
C VAL A 811 -34.51 8.91 -42.32
N LEU A 812 -35.06 7.72 -42.24
CA LEU A 812 -36.49 7.52 -42.17
C LEU A 812 -36.87 7.03 -40.76
N LEU A 813 -37.97 7.53 -40.25
CA LEU A 813 -38.46 7.19 -38.91
C LEU A 813 -39.84 6.51 -39.01
N GLN A 814 -40.02 5.42 -38.22
CA GLN A 814 -41.25 4.67 -38.21
C GLN A 814 -41.64 4.26 -36.79
N ASN A 815 -42.90 4.18 -36.46
CA ASN A 815 -43.41 3.78 -35.15
C ASN A 815 -43.00 4.73 -34.00
N GLY A 816 -42.81 5.99 -34.30
CA GLY A 816 -42.55 6.99 -33.28
C GLY A 816 -43.79 7.38 -32.50
N SER A 817 -43.62 7.64 -31.20
CA SER A 817 -44.67 8.22 -30.38
C SER A 817 -44.80 9.73 -30.58
N GLU A 818 -45.86 10.35 -30.10
CA GLU A 818 -45.99 11.81 -30.06
C GLU A 818 -44.82 12.48 -29.35
N GLN A 819 -44.28 11.86 -28.33
CA GLN A 819 -43.10 12.35 -27.60
C GLN A 819 -41.83 12.28 -28.47
N ASP A 820 -41.71 11.27 -29.34
CA ASP A 820 -40.56 11.19 -30.27
C ASP A 820 -40.61 12.30 -31.31
N HIS A 821 -41.80 12.65 -31.78
CA HIS A 821 -42.01 13.78 -32.69
C HIS A 821 -41.61 15.11 -32.02
N GLN A 822 -42.07 15.35 -30.80
CA GLN A 822 -41.75 16.56 -30.04
C GLN A 822 -40.24 16.64 -29.75
N ARG A 823 -39.61 15.55 -29.35
CA ARG A 823 -38.15 15.48 -29.09
C ARG A 823 -37.35 15.74 -30.36
N LEU A 824 -37.77 15.17 -31.48
CA LEU A 824 -37.12 15.45 -32.76
C LEU A 824 -37.23 16.92 -33.14
N GLN A 825 -38.44 17.50 -33.05
CA GLN A 825 -38.63 18.90 -33.39
C GLN A 825 -37.77 19.84 -32.52
N ALA A 826 -37.68 19.55 -31.24
CA ALA A 826 -36.87 20.34 -30.31
C ALA A 826 -35.37 20.20 -30.54
N ASN A 827 -34.89 19.04 -31.03
CA ASN A 827 -33.47 18.67 -31.09
C ASN A 827 -32.97 18.38 -32.52
N GLN A 828 -33.71 18.78 -33.53
CA GLN A 828 -33.36 18.48 -34.93
C GLN A 828 -31.95 18.94 -35.29
N ASN A 829 -31.55 20.15 -34.87
CA ASN A 829 -30.23 20.70 -35.12
C ASN A 829 -29.10 19.84 -34.50
N TYR A 830 -29.33 19.23 -33.33
CA TYR A 830 -28.35 18.36 -32.70
C TYR A 830 -28.19 17.04 -33.45
N VAL A 831 -29.30 16.39 -33.80
CA VAL A 831 -29.24 15.09 -34.51
C VAL A 831 -28.69 15.24 -35.92
N GLU A 832 -29.07 16.29 -36.67
CA GLU A 832 -28.55 16.57 -37.99
C GLU A 832 -27.02 16.84 -37.94
N SER A 833 -26.58 17.67 -37.01
CA SER A 833 -25.17 18.04 -36.87
C SER A 833 -24.31 16.86 -36.41
N LEU A 834 -24.69 16.18 -35.32
CA LEU A 834 -23.85 15.16 -34.68
C LEU A 834 -23.87 13.81 -35.39
N ALA A 835 -25.03 13.46 -36.01
CA ALA A 835 -25.17 12.23 -36.79
C ALA A 835 -24.88 12.45 -38.28
N ARG A 836 -24.69 13.71 -38.74
CA ARG A 836 -24.52 14.11 -40.15
C ARG A 836 -25.65 13.54 -41.03
N VAL A 837 -26.84 13.93 -40.67
CA VAL A 837 -28.05 13.55 -41.37
C VAL A 837 -28.33 14.56 -42.49
N ALA A 838 -28.73 14.09 -43.69
CA ALA A 838 -29.10 14.93 -44.85
C ALA A 838 -30.56 15.32 -44.81
N SER A 839 -31.43 14.39 -44.42
CA SER A 839 -32.87 14.60 -44.25
C SER A 839 -33.43 13.63 -43.22
N ILE A 840 -34.53 14.03 -42.58
CA ILE A 840 -35.27 13.18 -41.64
C ILE A 840 -36.73 13.20 -42.07
N GLU A 841 -37.28 12.03 -42.37
CA GLU A 841 -38.66 11.89 -42.85
C GLU A 841 -39.41 10.83 -42.02
N TRP A 842 -40.67 11.11 -41.69
CA TRP A 842 -41.55 10.17 -41.01
C TRP A 842 -42.33 9.32 -42.00
N LEU A 843 -42.28 8.00 -41.82
CA LEU A 843 -43.09 7.03 -42.57
C LEU A 843 -44.36 6.69 -41.76
N GLU A 844 -45.51 7.32 -42.13
CA GLU A 844 -46.75 7.11 -41.35
C GLU A 844 -47.45 5.80 -41.71
N HIS A 845 -47.44 5.39 -42.98
CA HIS A 845 -48.18 4.17 -43.49
C HIS A 845 -47.46 3.50 -44.66
N GLU A 846 -46.34 3.90 -45.09
CA GLU A 846 -45.58 3.35 -46.22
C GLU A 846 -44.70 2.16 -45.82
N GLU A 847 -44.59 1.16 -46.68
CA GLU A 847 -43.57 0.12 -46.50
C GLU A 847 -42.19 0.75 -46.60
N ALA A 848 -41.37 0.50 -45.55
CA ALA A 848 -40.00 1.02 -45.50
C ALA A 848 -39.21 0.38 -46.66
N PRO A 849 -38.43 1.20 -47.41
CA PRO A 849 -37.48 0.63 -48.37
C PRO A 849 -36.43 -0.22 -47.63
N ASP A 850 -35.75 -1.10 -48.38
CA ASP A 850 -34.65 -1.88 -47.80
C ASP A 850 -33.67 -0.97 -47.05
N SER A 851 -33.66 -1.09 -45.72
CA SER A 851 -32.99 -0.15 -44.84
C SER A 851 -32.24 -0.87 -43.70
N ALA A 852 -31.10 -0.31 -43.31
CA ALA A 852 -30.46 -0.69 -42.06
C ALA A 852 -31.25 -0.04 -40.92
N THR A 853 -31.52 -0.81 -39.86
CA THR A 853 -32.42 -0.42 -38.76
C THR A 853 -31.69 -0.30 -37.45
N ALA A 854 -31.97 0.76 -36.71
CA ALA A 854 -31.67 0.88 -35.27
C ALA A 854 -33.01 1.13 -34.53
N LEU A 855 -33.07 0.71 -33.26
CA LEU A 855 -34.22 0.94 -32.40
C LEU A 855 -33.89 2.01 -31.35
N ILE A 856 -34.84 2.91 -31.12
CA ILE A 856 -34.82 3.94 -30.06
C ILE A 856 -36.14 3.79 -29.33
N GLY A 857 -36.18 3.03 -28.24
CA GLY A 857 -37.41 2.55 -27.66
C GLY A 857 -38.18 1.72 -28.67
N GLU A 858 -39.45 2.08 -28.95
CA GLU A 858 -40.31 1.48 -29.97
C GLU A 858 -40.10 2.06 -31.38
N MET A 859 -39.49 3.23 -31.46
CA MET A 859 -39.21 3.92 -32.72
C MET A 859 -38.12 3.22 -33.51
N LYS A 860 -38.37 3.03 -34.82
CA LYS A 860 -37.37 2.53 -35.75
C LYS A 860 -36.70 3.68 -36.47
N LEU A 861 -35.38 3.72 -36.43
CA LEU A 861 -34.51 4.56 -37.22
C LEU A 861 -34.00 3.74 -38.40
N LEU A 862 -34.34 4.17 -39.60
CA LEU A 862 -34.09 3.46 -40.85
C LEU A 862 -33.15 4.28 -41.74
N ILE A 863 -32.09 3.68 -42.25
CA ILE A 863 -31.22 4.29 -43.24
C ILE A 863 -31.33 3.49 -44.54
N PRO A 864 -31.95 4.07 -45.62
CA PRO A 864 -32.10 3.39 -46.91
C PRO A 864 -30.73 2.98 -47.45
N MET A 865 -30.63 1.73 -47.90
CA MET A 865 -29.34 1.21 -48.37
C MET A 865 -29.06 1.53 -49.82
N ALA A 866 -30.09 1.89 -50.61
CA ALA A 866 -29.98 2.22 -52.03
C ALA A 866 -29.06 3.44 -52.27
N GLY A 867 -28.02 3.25 -53.04
CA GLY A 867 -27.08 4.32 -53.41
C GLY A 867 -26.07 4.73 -52.33
N LEU A 868 -26.10 4.07 -51.18
CA LEU A 868 -25.19 4.35 -50.08
C LEU A 868 -23.97 3.44 -50.08
N ILE A 869 -24.10 2.24 -50.62
CA ILE A 869 -23.08 1.21 -50.65
C ILE A 869 -22.66 0.98 -52.09
N ASP A 870 -21.36 1.06 -52.37
CA ASP A 870 -20.79 0.46 -53.58
C ASP A 870 -20.80 -1.05 -53.36
N LYS A 871 -21.85 -1.69 -53.94
CA LYS A 871 -22.14 -3.11 -53.78
C LYS A 871 -20.93 -3.98 -54.15
N GLU A 872 -20.24 -3.66 -55.25
CA GLU A 872 -19.09 -4.44 -55.71
C GLU A 872 -17.88 -4.26 -54.78
N ALA A 873 -17.58 -3.02 -54.34
CA ALA A 873 -16.50 -2.72 -53.44
C ALA A 873 -16.74 -3.36 -52.05
N GLU A 874 -17.97 -3.29 -51.52
CA GLU A 874 -18.31 -3.86 -50.21
C GLU A 874 -18.34 -5.38 -50.22
N GLN A 875 -18.89 -6.01 -51.28
CA GLN A 875 -18.79 -7.47 -51.47
C GLN A 875 -17.33 -7.93 -51.54
N THR A 876 -16.48 -7.18 -52.24
CA THR A 876 -15.05 -7.48 -52.35
C THR A 876 -14.38 -7.40 -50.99
N ARG A 877 -14.69 -6.37 -50.20
CA ARG A 877 -14.19 -6.18 -48.83
C ARG A 877 -14.63 -7.28 -47.89
N LEU A 878 -15.93 -7.58 -47.85
CA LEU A 878 -16.49 -8.61 -46.98
C LEU A 878 -15.96 -10.00 -47.34
N ASN A 879 -15.80 -10.32 -48.63
CA ASN A 879 -15.20 -11.56 -49.06
C ASN A 879 -13.76 -11.68 -48.61
N LYS A 880 -12.95 -10.60 -48.71
CA LYS A 880 -11.58 -10.56 -48.25
C LYS A 880 -11.46 -10.76 -46.74
N ASP A 881 -12.36 -10.15 -45.96
CA ASP A 881 -12.42 -10.32 -44.51
C ASP A 881 -12.86 -11.74 -44.10
N LEU A 882 -13.84 -12.29 -44.86
CA LEU A 882 -14.29 -13.68 -44.68
C LEU A 882 -13.17 -14.65 -44.97
N ASP A 883 -12.45 -14.51 -46.08
CA ASP A 883 -11.31 -15.35 -46.44
C ASP A 883 -10.18 -15.32 -45.35
N ARG A 884 -9.91 -14.10 -44.84
CA ARG A 884 -8.94 -13.92 -43.75
C ARG A 884 -9.35 -14.68 -42.50
N LYS A 885 -10.61 -14.52 -42.03
CA LYS A 885 -11.13 -15.17 -40.85
C LYS A 885 -11.28 -16.69 -41.02
N CYS A 886 -11.68 -17.14 -42.22
CA CYS A 886 -11.68 -18.55 -42.56
C CYS A 886 -10.28 -19.16 -42.50
N SER A 887 -9.28 -18.45 -43.02
CA SER A 887 -7.85 -18.88 -42.95
C SER A 887 -7.34 -18.95 -41.52
N GLU A 888 -7.73 -17.98 -40.67
CA GLU A 888 -7.37 -17.97 -39.23
C GLU A 888 -8.04 -19.12 -38.47
N ARG A 889 -9.32 -19.39 -38.74
CA ARG A 889 -10.06 -20.54 -38.20
C ARG A 889 -9.41 -21.87 -38.59
N GLU A 890 -9.04 -22.05 -39.87
CA GLU A 890 -8.34 -23.26 -40.30
C GLU A 890 -6.99 -23.48 -39.60
N ARG A 891 -6.22 -22.41 -39.40
CA ARG A 891 -4.97 -22.49 -38.62
C ARG A 891 -5.22 -22.90 -37.16
N LEU A 892 -6.26 -22.33 -36.54
CA LEU A 892 -6.63 -22.68 -35.17
C LEU A 892 -7.19 -24.10 -35.08
N LYS A 893 -8.01 -24.56 -36.03
CA LYS A 893 -8.49 -25.94 -36.08
C LYS A 893 -7.31 -26.94 -36.24
N LYS A 894 -6.33 -26.64 -37.09
CA LYS A 894 -5.13 -27.45 -37.22
C LYS A 894 -4.30 -27.48 -35.94
N LYS A 895 -4.20 -26.35 -35.24
CA LYS A 895 -3.49 -26.24 -33.95
C LYS A 895 -4.19 -27.04 -32.86
N LEU A 896 -5.51 -26.92 -32.74
CA LEU A 896 -6.34 -27.62 -31.76
C LEU A 896 -6.50 -29.12 -32.10
N GLY A 897 -6.41 -29.48 -33.38
CA GLY A 897 -6.43 -30.87 -33.85
C GLY A 897 -5.09 -31.61 -33.67
N ASN A 898 -4.02 -30.90 -33.27
CA ASN A 898 -2.72 -31.53 -32.99
C ASN A 898 -2.71 -32.15 -31.57
N PRO A 899 -2.67 -33.51 -31.44
CA PRO A 899 -2.70 -34.15 -30.13
C PRO A 899 -1.53 -33.74 -29.22
N ASP A 900 -0.36 -33.45 -29.80
CA ASP A 900 0.81 -33.00 -29.05
C ASP A 900 0.65 -31.63 -28.42
N PHE A 901 -0.01 -30.73 -29.13
CA PHE A 901 -0.32 -29.40 -28.58
C PHE A 901 -1.32 -29.49 -27.43
N VAL A 902 -2.43 -30.25 -27.63
CA VAL A 902 -3.48 -30.37 -26.62
C VAL A 902 -3.00 -31.06 -25.35
N LYS A 903 -2.06 -32.02 -25.47
CA LYS A 903 -1.50 -32.76 -24.32
C LYS A 903 -0.38 -32.00 -23.59
N LYS A 904 0.38 -31.17 -24.28
CA LYS A 904 1.59 -30.50 -23.70
C LYS A 904 1.36 -29.05 -23.30
N ALA A 905 0.34 -28.37 -23.85
CA ALA A 905 0.03 -26.99 -23.49
C ALA A 905 -0.78 -26.91 -22.16
N PRO A 906 -0.59 -25.86 -21.35
CA PRO A 906 -1.42 -25.62 -20.17
C PRO A 906 -2.89 -25.56 -20.52
N ALA A 907 -3.77 -26.14 -19.68
CA ALA A 907 -5.22 -26.21 -19.92
C ALA A 907 -5.86 -24.83 -20.22
N ALA A 908 -5.41 -23.79 -19.52
CA ALA A 908 -5.86 -22.40 -19.75
C ALA A 908 -5.52 -21.88 -21.16
N VAL A 909 -4.43 -22.30 -21.76
CA VAL A 909 -4.04 -21.92 -23.13
C VAL A 909 -4.91 -22.63 -24.15
N VAL A 910 -5.18 -23.93 -23.94
CA VAL A 910 -6.06 -24.70 -24.81
C VAL A 910 -7.48 -24.15 -24.79
N GLU A 911 -7.99 -23.78 -23.61
CA GLU A 911 -9.33 -23.19 -23.45
C GLU A 911 -9.43 -21.83 -24.10
N LYS A 912 -8.39 -20.98 -23.97
CA LYS A 912 -8.32 -19.68 -24.66
C LYS A 912 -8.35 -19.83 -26.20
N GLU A 913 -7.66 -20.82 -26.74
CA GLU A 913 -7.65 -21.07 -28.19
C GLU A 913 -9.00 -21.65 -28.67
N LYS A 914 -9.70 -22.45 -27.87
CA LYS A 914 -11.06 -22.93 -28.17
C LYS A 914 -12.04 -21.77 -28.21
N LYS A 915 -12.04 -20.91 -27.17
CA LYS A 915 -12.90 -19.72 -27.15
C LYS A 915 -12.65 -18.81 -28.36
N LYS A 916 -11.39 -18.63 -28.74
CA LYS A 916 -11.03 -17.86 -29.95
C LYS A 916 -11.56 -18.50 -31.23
N ALA A 917 -11.64 -19.82 -31.31
CA ALA A 917 -12.23 -20.51 -32.45
C ALA A 917 -13.76 -20.33 -32.53
N GLU A 918 -14.45 -20.35 -31.37
CA GLU A 918 -15.90 -20.08 -31.25
C GLU A 918 -16.23 -18.62 -31.65
N ASP A 919 -15.46 -17.67 -31.16
CA ASP A 919 -15.58 -16.25 -31.49
C ASP A 919 -15.38 -16.01 -33.02
N LEU A 920 -14.45 -16.73 -33.65
CA LEU A 920 -14.22 -16.68 -35.08
C LEU A 920 -15.38 -17.32 -35.88
N GLU A 921 -15.95 -18.43 -35.42
CA GLU A 921 -17.11 -19.04 -36.06
C GLU A 921 -18.34 -18.11 -36.04
N SER A 922 -18.59 -17.47 -34.91
CA SER A 922 -19.64 -16.47 -34.77
C SER A 922 -19.42 -15.28 -35.72
N ALA A 923 -18.17 -14.77 -35.78
CA ALA A 923 -17.83 -13.67 -36.67
C ALA A 923 -17.91 -14.04 -38.16
N ILE A 924 -17.57 -15.25 -38.54
CA ILE A 924 -17.72 -15.77 -39.90
C ILE A 924 -19.22 -15.81 -40.29
N LYS A 925 -20.06 -16.36 -39.42
CA LYS A 925 -21.53 -16.42 -39.67
C LYS A 925 -22.12 -15.01 -39.85
N GLN A 926 -21.72 -14.06 -39.06
CA GLN A 926 -22.13 -12.65 -39.18
C GLN A 926 -21.70 -12.04 -40.52
N LEU A 927 -20.49 -12.32 -40.99
CA LEU A 927 -20.03 -11.85 -42.31
C LEU A 927 -20.78 -12.51 -43.47
N GLU A 928 -21.12 -13.80 -43.36
CA GLU A 928 -21.91 -14.49 -44.36
C GLU A 928 -23.34 -13.93 -44.44
N GLU A 929 -23.98 -13.64 -43.32
CA GLU A 929 -25.28 -12.98 -43.23
C GLU A 929 -25.24 -11.57 -43.82
N GLN A 930 -24.16 -10.83 -43.58
CA GLN A 930 -23.95 -9.50 -44.20
C GLN A 930 -23.78 -9.60 -45.72
N LEU A 931 -22.98 -10.56 -46.19
CA LEU A 931 -22.83 -10.82 -47.64
C LEU A 931 -24.12 -11.16 -48.30
N GLN A 932 -24.96 -11.98 -47.68
CA GLN A 932 -26.30 -12.30 -48.22
C GLN A 932 -27.21 -11.06 -48.32
N LYS A 933 -27.18 -10.20 -47.31
CA LYS A 933 -27.95 -8.93 -47.32
C LYS A 933 -27.44 -7.98 -48.42
N ILE A 934 -26.15 -7.84 -48.58
CA ILE A 934 -25.54 -7.01 -49.63
C ILE A 934 -25.79 -7.59 -51.04
N ALA A 935 -25.84 -8.91 -51.19
CA ALA A 935 -26.16 -9.55 -52.45
C ALA A 935 -27.62 -9.35 -52.84
N ALA A 936 -28.53 -9.25 -51.87
CA ALA A 936 -29.97 -9.01 -52.08
C ALA A 936 -30.31 -7.55 -52.44
N LEU A 937 -29.40 -6.59 -52.11
CA LEU A 937 -29.45 -5.19 -52.55
C LEU A 937 -29.09 -5.06 -54.04
#